data_92d3e049fa11673244bfb864a1f13724
#
_entry.id   92d3e049fa11673244bfb864a1f13724
#
_cell.length_a   1.000
_cell.length_b   1.000
_cell.length_c   1.000
_cell.angle_alpha   90.00
_cell.angle_beta   90.00
_cell.angle_gamma   90.00
#
_symmetry.space_group_name_H-M   'P 1'
#
loop_
_entity.id
_entity.type
_entity.pdbx_description
1 polymer ?
#
loop_
_entity_poly.entity_id
_entity_poly.type
_entity_poly.pdbx_seq_one_letter_code
_entity_poly.pdbx_strand_id
1 'polypeptide(L)'
;MSWFDTLRKAAASGIWSQGVRLARVAGNVVLEKQSESEITLRVKSVGDGVPPTITLYLDEEEWTCDCGSPVDPCAHVVAAAVAIHQNAAVTSATETPSSSASVQNPRQNLLSTPSMARKLGYCLWRDPQGLTLSRVIMALDGTSTPLQLSLHDPTARALVKEIMPREEDLTLDRLIGTAVGRYRLGPTLLAVITALDGAAPILLDGQLVSVSTDVLLPCVRVIDAGPGVHVELDRPRELQEIVGPGLGLAANALRPLGETVISGLRWEKLPNLRYFGPNEFGELVTRVLPQLQRRMLVDVQTHRLPGLTRRVPPEVVFDLSTEGDTLVVSAHLVYGKPPLARVEQGQLIQLGALAPRRDEAAENILEHSLRDELDLLIDRPFCLQGIDAAHFSQRLKIWQQRHGTDNSASHSFSVIDLVPELSFNEQALTVHFVASSGEEMALVPAEIALRAYTEGLSQIPLDNGIWGTLPAAWLSAHGDQLRDLLAAKEPSGTLTPAARVALVDFCDKAQLSRPNGLEPYTALLAEGLPEATLPADLKADLRSYQRHGVNWLSAVKSAKLGAILADDMGLGKTLQALSVVCGKTLVICPRSVVHNWINEAKHFRPGLRTAVYHGPGRQIEETADLTVTTYALMRLDTEELNRVPWETIILDEAQAIKNPESQAAEAAHSLHGAFRLVLTGTPIENRLEEFWSLMQFANPGLLGKLSSFKTRFSQPISGGDTAAAQRLRQLIRPFVMRRHKRDVLPELPPRTDDILLVDLDEGEREVYNSLLWDARNIALKGLASDNNLFAALEALLRLRQAACHLGLLPNHFADTSSKVDRLIDTLDEVVQEGHRAIVFSQWTSLLSKIEPALVERQIEFTRLDGRTRDRQGIVETFQSEAGAPVLLASLQAGGTGLNLTGADHVFLTDPWWNPAVEDQAASRAHRIGQQRPVFVHRLVAKDTVEERIVALQQRKRELGTLLDGADPTTGLSRDELVQLIE
;
A
#
# COMPACT_ATOMS: atom_id res chain seq x y z
N MET A 1 14.29 37.57 12.57
CA MET A 1 14.17 36.97 11.21
C MET A 1 12.70 36.87 10.93
N SER A 2 12.25 37.06 9.70
CA SER A 2 10.83 36.86 9.40
C SER A 2 10.52 35.36 9.39
N TRP A 3 9.32 34.98 9.80
CA TRP A 3 8.85 33.59 9.76
C TRP A 3 9.14 32.92 8.38
N PHE A 4 9.14 33.71 7.31
CA PHE A 4 9.46 33.25 5.95
C PHE A 4 10.96 32.86 5.82
N ASP A 5 11.87 33.54 6.48
CA ASP A 5 13.29 33.19 6.49
C ASP A 5 13.56 31.92 7.28
N THR A 6 12.81 31.69 8.36
CA THR A 6 12.87 30.44 9.14
C THR A 6 12.41 29.27 8.31
N LEU A 7 11.27 29.37 7.61
CA LEU A 7 10.78 28.35 6.72
C LEU A 7 11.73 28.08 5.54
N ARG A 8 12.32 29.14 4.97
CA ARG A 8 13.29 28.99 3.87
C ARG A 8 14.53 28.23 4.26
N LYS A 9 15.01 28.41 5.50
CA LYS A 9 16.16 27.65 6.03
C LYS A 9 15.82 26.20 6.35
N ALA A 10 14.59 25.93 6.80
CA ALA A 10 14.13 24.58 7.12
C ALA A 10 13.88 23.73 5.87
N ALA A 11 13.54 24.35 4.73
CA ALA A 11 13.22 23.63 3.51
C ALA A 11 14.47 23.21 2.73
N ALA A 12 14.57 21.94 2.37
CA ALA A 12 15.61 21.44 1.45
C ALA A 12 15.50 22.13 0.06
N SER A 13 16.63 22.36 -0.60
CA SER A 13 16.69 23.13 -1.87
C SER A 13 15.80 22.56 -2.98
N GLY A 14 15.67 21.24 -3.08
CA GLY A 14 14.76 20.54 -4.01
C GLY A 14 13.29 20.81 -3.72
N ILE A 15 12.90 20.73 -2.44
CA ILE A 15 11.53 20.99 -1.96
C ILE A 15 11.16 22.46 -2.14
N TRP A 16 12.10 23.36 -1.84
CA TRP A 16 11.92 24.79 -2.08
C TRP A 16 11.61 25.09 -3.55
N SER A 17 12.42 24.53 -4.47
CA SER A 17 12.25 24.71 -5.90
C SER A 17 10.90 24.14 -6.40
N GLN A 18 10.42 23.05 -5.82
CA GLN A 18 9.13 22.43 -6.13
C GLN A 18 7.97 23.31 -5.62
N GLY A 19 8.04 23.81 -4.39
CA GLY A 19 7.05 24.71 -3.83
C GLY A 19 6.91 26.01 -4.59
N VAL A 20 8.04 26.62 -4.98
CA VAL A 20 8.04 27.83 -5.83
C VAL A 20 7.36 27.59 -7.19
N ARG A 21 7.55 26.40 -7.79
CA ARG A 21 6.85 26.04 -9.03
C ARG A 21 5.35 25.90 -8.83
N LEU A 22 4.91 25.29 -7.73
CA LEU A 22 3.49 25.17 -7.39
C LEU A 22 2.83 26.54 -7.16
N ALA A 23 3.51 27.45 -6.47
CA ALA A 23 3.01 28.81 -6.21
C ALA A 23 2.86 29.68 -7.47
N ARG A 24 3.67 29.41 -8.51
CA ARG A 24 3.63 30.19 -9.78
C ARG A 24 2.46 29.86 -10.70
N VAL A 25 1.80 28.73 -10.48
CA VAL A 25 0.63 28.34 -11.29
C VAL A 25 -0.60 29.03 -10.72
N ALA A 26 -1.22 29.91 -11.51
CA ALA A 26 -2.41 30.65 -11.09
C ALA A 26 -3.55 29.69 -10.69
N GLY A 27 -4.15 29.94 -9.52
CA GLY A 27 -5.24 29.13 -8.98
C GLY A 27 -4.80 27.88 -8.21
N ASN A 28 -3.51 27.59 -8.11
CA ASN A 28 -3.03 26.46 -7.30
C ASN A 28 -3.07 26.74 -5.79
N VAL A 29 -2.95 28.00 -5.38
CA VAL A 29 -3.01 28.40 -3.97
C VAL A 29 -4.29 29.18 -3.72
N VAL A 30 -5.14 28.65 -2.85
CA VAL A 30 -6.45 29.19 -2.51
C VAL A 30 -6.48 29.55 -1.02
N LEU A 31 -6.80 30.79 -0.70
CA LEU A 31 -6.95 31.26 0.67
C LEU A 31 -8.30 30.82 1.22
N GLU A 32 -8.31 30.12 2.35
CA GLU A 32 -9.54 29.76 3.06
C GLU A 32 -9.84 30.71 4.22
N LYS A 33 -8.81 31.09 4.96
CA LYS A 33 -8.97 31.93 6.14
C LYS A 33 -7.67 32.69 6.42
N GLN A 34 -7.81 33.96 6.85
CA GLN A 34 -6.70 34.80 7.26
C GLN A 34 -7.05 35.60 8.51
N SER A 35 -6.17 35.55 9.50
CA SER A 35 -6.16 36.40 10.71
C SER A 35 -4.78 37.02 10.90
N GLU A 36 -4.60 37.87 11.88
CA GLU A 36 -3.29 38.49 12.17
C GLU A 36 -2.21 37.45 12.58
N SER A 37 -2.62 36.33 13.19
CA SER A 37 -1.71 35.29 13.72
C SER A 37 -1.73 33.97 12.94
N GLU A 38 -2.74 33.72 12.11
CA GLU A 38 -2.97 32.41 11.46
C GLU A 38 -3.49 32.58 10.04
N ILE A 39 -2.91 31.85 9.09
CA ILE A 39 -3.38 31.82 7.70
C ILE A 39 -3.57 30.37 7.27
N THR A 40 -4.79 30.05 6.83
CA THR A 40 -5.13 28.72 6.29
C THR A 40 -5.33 28.79 4.78
N LEU A 41 -4.63 27.92 4.04
CA LEU A 41 -4.67 27.84 2.57
C LEU A 41 -4.84 26.42 2.10
N ARG A 42 -5.33 26.26 0.88
CA ARG A 42 -5.24 24.99 0.13
C ARG A 42 -4.31 25.14 -1.07
N VAL A 43 -3.47 24.16 -1.27
CA VAL A 43 -2.51 24.15 -2.38
C VAL A 43 -2.75 22.92 -3.25
N LYS A 44 -3.08 23.14 -4.53
CA LYS A 44 -3.24 22.07 -5.53
C LYS A 44 -1.87 21.69 -6.11
N SER A 45 -1.58 20.41 -6.19
CA SER A 45 -0.46 19.90 -6.97
C SER A 45 -0.95 18.88 -8.01
N VAL A 46 -0.13 18.63 -9.04
CA VAL A 46 -0.46 17.62 -10.05
C VAL A 46 -0.29 16.25 -9.42
N GLY A 47 -1.40 15.58 -9.13
CA GLY A 47 -1.44 14.26 -8.49
C GLY A 47 -2.18 14.23 -7.14
N ASP A 48 -2.49 15.38 -6.54
CA ASP A 48 -3.27 15.44 -5.31
C ASP A 48 -4.79 15.45 -5.63
N GLY A 49 -5.50 14.44 -5.21
CA GLY A 49 -6.95 14.34 -5.42
C GLY A 49 -7.74 15.33 -4.57
N VAL A 50 -7.30 15.55 -3.33
CA VAL A 50 -7.82 16.60 -2.43
C VAL A 50 -6.67 17.56 -2.16
N PRO A 51 -6.81 18.86 -2.47
CA PRO A 51 -5.77 19.82 -2.17
C PRO A 51 -5.49 19.86 -0.67
N PRO A 52 -4.26 19.61 -0.22
CA PRO A 52 -3.92 19.66 1.19
C PRO A 52 -4.18 21.04 1.79
N THR A 53 -4.60 21.02 3.05
CA THR A 53 -4.81 22.23 3.86
C THR A 53 -3.54 22.55 4.62
N ILE A 54 -3.07 23.78 4.47
CA ILE A 54 -1.88 24.29 5.13
C ILE A 54 -2.31 25.39 6.10
N THR A 55 -1.85 25.30 7.34
CA THR A 55 -2.02 26.37 8.32
C THR A 55 -0.65 26.91 8.71
N LEU A 56 -0.48 28.22 8.56
CA LEU A 56 0.72 28.96 8.94
C LEU A 56 0.42 29.77 10.19
N TYR A 57 1.19 29.56 11.25
CA TYR A 57 1.11 30.31 12.52
C TYR A 57 2.23 31.34 12.54
N LEU A 58 1.88 32.60 12.22
CA LEU A 58 2.84 33.66 11.94
C LEU A 58 3.61 34.11 13.18
N ASP A 59 2.93 34.15 14.34
CA ASP A 59 3.52 34.59 15.60
C ASP A 59 4.48 33.53 16.23
N GLU A 60 4.30 32.28 15.83
CA GLU A 60 4.99 31.13 16.41
C GLU A 60 6.09 30.60 15.52
N GLU A 61 6.17 31.09 14.29
CA GLU A 61 7.05 30.60 13.23
C GLU A 61 6.88 29.09 12.96
N GLU A 62 5.64 28.57 13.11
CA GLU A 62 5.28 27.17 12.93
C GLU A 62 4.29 27.00 11.75
N TRP A 63 4.17 25.77 11.24
CA TRP A 63 3.27 25.42 10.15
C TRP A 63 2.79 23.98 10.28
N THR A 64 1.63 23.69 9.68
CA THR A 64 1.09 22.35 9.56
C THR A 64 0.59 22.12 8.14
N CYS A 65 0.69 20.88 7.65
CA CYS A 65 0.14 20.43 6.39
C CYS A 65 -0.41 19.02 6.53
N ASP A 66 -1.60 18.76 6.01
CA ASP A 66 -2.27 17.45 6.07
C ASP A 66 -1.92 16.50 4.90
N CYS A 67 -0.94 16.85 4.07
CA CYS A 67 -0.57 16.07 2.87
C CYS A 67 0.10 14.71 3.15
N GLY A 68 0.40 14.37 4.40
CA GLY A 68 1.08 13.12 4.76
C GLY A 68 2.51 12.97 4.22
N SER A 69 3.13 14.05 3.73
CA SER A 69 4.52 14.03 3.25
C SER A 69 5.49 13.69 4.40
N PRO A 70 6.48 12.79 4.19
CA PRO A 70 7.51 12.52 5.19
C PRO A 70 8.49 13.69 5.36
N VAL A 71 8.46 14.66 4.45
CA VAL A 71 9.34 15.84 4.47
C VAL A 71 8.58 17.04 4.99
N ASP A 72 9.15 17.72 5.99
CA ASP A 72 8.57 18.93 6.57
C ASP A 72 9.64 20.03 6.72
N PRO A 73 9.46 21.24 6.16
CA PRO A 73 8.29 21.66 5.39
C PRO A 73 8.20 20.96 4.03
N CYS A 74 6.99 20.51 3.68
CA CYS A 74 6.71 19.93 2.37
C CYS A 74 6.57 21.00 1.28
N ALA A 75 6.49 20.58 0.01
CA ALA A 75 6.35 21.51 -1.12
C ALA A 75 5.07 22.37 -1.06
N HIS A 76 4.00 21.87 -0.41
CA HIS A 76 2.75 22.62 -0.24
C HIS A 76 2.90 23.75 0.77
N VAL A 77 3.59 23.52 1.89
CA VAL A 77 3.91 24.57 2.88
C VAL A 77 4.74 25.67 2.23
N VAL A 78 5.77 25.27 1.46
CA VAL A 78 6.60 26.23 0.72
C VAL A 78 5.78 27.02 -0.31
N ALA A 79 4.86 26.36 -1.04
CA ALA A 79 4.00 27.03 -2.01
C ALA A 79 3.06 28.04 -1.36
N ALA A 80 2.44 27.68 -0.24
CA ALA A 80 1.59 28.55 0.56
C ALA A 80 2.36 29.80 1.05
N ALA A 81 3.54 29.58 1.61
CA ALA A 81 4.40 30.63 2.12
C ALA A 81 4.89 31.60 1.02
N VAL A 82 5.29 31.08 -0.13
CA VAL A 82 5.73 31.89 -1.29
C VAL A 82 4.58 32.72 -1.85
N ALA A 83 3.37 32.15 -1.96
CA ALA A 83 2.20 32.87 -2.45
C ALA A 83 1.82 34.06 -1.55
N ILE A 84 1.88 33.89 -0.24
CA ILE A 84 1.62 34.95 0.73
C ILE A 84 2.72 36.02 0.67
N HIS A 85 3.97 35.62 0.68
CA HIS A 85 5.11 36.55 0.70
C HIS A 85 5.21 37.40 -0.58
N GLN A 86 4.75 36.85 -1.73
CA GLN A 86 4.79 37.55 -3.02
C GLN A 86 3.52 38.33 -3.33
N ASN A 87 2.52 38.38 -2.43
CA ASN A 87 1.17 38.93 -2.70
C ASN A 87 0.61 38.45 -4.06
N ALA A 88 0.94 37.21 -4.46
CA ALA A 88 0.43 36.59 -5.67
C ALA A 88 -1.10 36.48 -5.54
N ALA A 89 -1.85 36.75 -6.63
CA ALA A 89 -3.30 36.73 -6.66
C ALA A 89 -3.83 35.39 -6.18
N VAL A 90 -4.23 35.33 -4.92
CA VAL A 90 -4.84 34.17 -4.29
C VAL A 90 -6.33 34.27 -4.58
N THR A 91 -6.87 33.34 -5.35
CA THR A 91 -8.30 33.34 -5.70
C THR A 91 -9.13 32.94 -4.49
N SER A 92 -10.06 33.80 -4.07
CA SER A 92 -11.10 33.42 -3.10
C SER A 92 -12.18 32.57 -3.79
N ALA A 93 -12.62 31.53 -3.09
CA ALA A 93 -13.59 30.57 -3.59
C ALA A 93 -15.00 31.17 -3.73
N THR A 94 -15.28 31.85 -4.85
CA THR A 94 -16.63 32.10 -5.35
C THR A 94 -16.56 32.47 -6.83
N GLU A 95 -17.21 31.63 -7.64
CA GLU A 95 -17.86 31.86 -8.94
C GLU A 95 -17.54 30.82 -10.01
N THR A 96 -18.58 30.10 -10.38
CA THR A 96 -18.68 29.31 -11.61
C THR A 96 -19.42 30.12 -12.68
N PRO A 97 -19.00 30.14 -13.94
CA PRO A 97 -19.85 30.58 -15.03
C PRO A 97 -20.36 29.41 -15.87
N SER A 98 -21.65 29.44 -16.07
CA SER A 98 -22.39 28.67 -17.04
C SER A 98 -22.28 29.30 -18.44
N SER A 99 -22.11 28.50 -19.49
CA SER A 99 -22.45 28.96 -20.84
C SER A 99 -23.07 27.86 -21.67
N SER A 100 -24.29 28.10 -22.05
CA SER A 100 -25.09 27.42 -23.04
C SER A 100 -24.83 28.03 -24.43
N ALA A 101 -24.69 27.21 -25.46
CA ALA A 101 -24.82 27.65 -26.85
C ALA A 101 -25.62 26.65 -27.65
N SER A 102 -26.72 27.13 -28.15
CA SER A 102 -27.67 26.50 -29.05
C SER A 102 -27.20 26.57 -30.52
N VAL A 103 -27.38 25.52 -31.28
CA VAL A 103 -27.30 25.56 -32.75
C VAL A 103 -28.56 25.01 -33.37
N GLN A 104 -29.04 25.82 -34.29
CA GLN A 104 -30.30 25.65 -35.05
C GLN A 104 -30.18 24.65 -36.18
N ASN A 105 -31.33 24.04 -36.46
CA ASN A 105 -31.64 23.15 -37.56
C ASN A 105 -32.04 23.91 -38.83
N PRO A 106 -31.80 23.43 -40.02
CA PRO A 106 -32.72 23.69 -41.15
C PRO A 106 -33.36 22.42 -41.70
N ARG A 107 -34.68 22.50 -41.74
CA ARG A 107 -35.57 21.55 -42.40
C ARG A 107 -35.83 21.95 -43.87
N GLN A 108 -36.02 21.00 -44.71
CA GLN A 108 -37.15 20.76 -45.58
C GLN A 108 -36.86 20.31 -47.03
N ASN A 109 -37.63 19.33 -47.35
CA ASN A 109 -38.25 18.96 -48.64
C ASN A 109 -37.69 17.76 -49.42
N LEU A 110 -38.48 16.72 -49.42
CA LEU A 110 -39.13 16.24 -50.66
C LEU A 110 -39.98 14.98 -50.38
N LEU A 111 -41.27 15.12 -50.53
CA LEU A 111 -42.26 14.06 -50.58
C LEU A 111 -42.82 13.90 -51.99
N SER A 112 -43.11 12.64 -52.31
CA SER A 112 -44.18 12.15 -53.22
C SER A 112 -43.77 11.50 -54.53
N THR A 113 -44.03 10.17 -54.60
CA THR A 113 -44.81 9.46 -55.63
C THR A 113 -44.87 7.94 -55.27
N PRO A 114 -45.81 7.19 -55.85
CA PRO A 114 -46.44 6.06 -55.17
C PRO A 114 -45.83 4.68 -55.42
N SER A 115 -46.15 3.81 -54.45
CA SER A 115 -45.94 2.40 -54.24
C SER A 115 -45.75 1.53 -55.49
N MET A 116 -44.53 1.03 -55.69
CA MET A 116 -44.24 -0.29 -56.26
C MET A 116 -43.28 -1.01 -55.30
N ALA A 117 -43.45 -2.33 -55.10
CA ALA A 117 -42.67 -3.13 -54.22
C ALA A 117 -41.16 -2.99 -54.42
N ARG A 118 -40.50 -2.12 -53.63
CA ARG A 118 -39.10 -1.82 -53.72
C ARG A 118 -38.39 -2.67 -52.67
N LYS A 119 -37.19 -3.22 -52.98
CA LYS A 119 -36.40 -3.98 -52.06
C LYS A 119 -35.09 -3.24 -51.82
N LEU A 120 -34.60 -3.30 -50.55
CA LEU A 120 -33.29 -2.85 -50.23
C LEU A 120 -32.24 -3.77 -50.87
N GLY A 121 -31.13 -3.23 -51.35
CA GLY A 121 -29.96 -3.96 -51.83
C GLY A 121 -28.69 -3.19 -51.57
N TYR A 122 -27.58 -3.85 -51.80
CA TYR A 122 -26.28 -3.27 -51.60
C TYR A 122 -25.42 -3.43 -52.87
N CYS A 123 -24.74 -2.36 -53.28
CA CYS A 123 -23.81 -2.42 -54.41
C CYS A 123 -22.38 -2.20 -53.93
N LEU A 124 -21.52 -3.14 -54.21
CA LEU A 124 -20.09 -3.06 -54.10
C LEU A 124 -19.50 -2.66 -55.46
N TRP A 125 -18.63 -1.65 -55.44
CA TRP A 125 -17.97 -1.13 -56.62
C TRP A 125 -16.45 -1.19 -56.43
N ARG A 126 -15.74 -1.62 -57.44
CA ARG A 126 -14.27 -1.54 -57.51
C ARG A 126 -13.85 -0.12 -57.82
N ASP A 127 -12.96 0.42 -57.02
CA ASP A 127 -12.37 1.74 -57.17
C ASP A 127 -10.85 1.54 -57.22
N PRO A 128 -10.06 2.30 -57.98
CA PRO A 128 -8.59 2.23 -57.99
C PRO A 128 -7.95 2.31 -56.61
N GLN A 129 -8.65 2.80 -55.61
CA GLN A 129 -8.19 2.95 -54.23
C GLN A 129 -8.84 1.94 -53.25
N GLY A 130 -9.60 0.92 -53.74
CA GLY A 130 -10.22 -0.11 -52.89
C GLY A 130 -11.69 -0.35 -53.23
N LEU A 131 -12.39 -1.06 -52.32
CA LEU A 131 -13.81 -1.39 -52.47
C LEU A 131 -14.66 -0.31 -51.86
N THR A 132 -15.77 0.04 -52.52
CA THR A 132 -16.77 0.96 -51.99
C THR A 132 -18.16 0.26 -51.93
N LEU A 133 -18.89 0.54 -50.86
CA LEU A 133 -20.24 0.01 -50.63
C LEU A 133 -21.26 1.15 -50.73
N SER A 134 -22.38 0.92 -51.41
CA SER A 134 -23.51 1.83 -51.41
C SER A 134 -24.82 1.09 -51.18
N ARG A 135 -25.73 1.74 -50.46
CA ARG A 135 -27.10 1.29 -50.29
C ARG A 135 -27.88 1.61 -51.56
N VAL A 136 -28.71 0.68 -52.04
CA VAL A 136 -29.53 0.90 -53.21
C VAL A 136 -30.95 0.41 -52.97
N ILE A 137 -31.93 1.04 -53.64
CA ILE A 137 -33.26 0.54 -53.73
C ILE A 137 -33.37 -0.16 -55.08
N MET A 138 -33.68 -1.44 -55.04
CA MET A 138 -33.87 -2.26 -56.21
C MET A 138 -35.35 -2.31 -56.64
N ALA A 139 -35.67 -2.00 -57.90
CA ALA A 139 -36.99 -2.19 -58.45
C ALA A 139 -37.14 -3.62 -59.03
N LEU A 140 -38.39 -4.02 -59.31
CA LEU A 140 -38.68 -5.37 -59.79
C LEU A 140 -38.08 -5.66 -61.18
N ASP A 141 -37.73 -4.65 -61.96
CA ASP A 141 -37.07 -4.74 -63.26
C ASP A 141 -35.53 -4.89 -63.19
N GLY A 142 -34.97 -4.96 -61.96
CA GLY A 142 -33.56 -5.11 -61.70
C GLY A 142 -32.79 -3.79 -61.75
N THR A 143 -33.43 -2.65 -61.97
CA THR A 143 -32.77 -1.36 -61.84
C THR A 143 -32.50 -0.97 -60.39
N SER A 144 -31.38 -0.38 -60.10
CA SER A 144 -30.97 0.05 -58.75
C SER A 144 -30.77 1.57 -58.67
N THR A 145 -31.38 2.18 -57.66
CA THR A 145 -31.19 3.61 -57.40
C THR A 145 -30.48 3.82 -56.03
N PRO A 146 -29.45 4.66 -55.97
CA PRO A 146 -28.71 4.89 -54.72
C PRO A 146 -29.62 5.46 -53.62
N LEU A 147 -29.54 4.88 -52.41
CA LEU A 147 -30.22 5.38 -51.21
C LEU A 147 -29.26 6.29 -50.46
N GLN A 148 -29.57 7.59 -50.41
CA GLN A 148 -28.70 8.60 -49.81
C GLN A 148 -29.00 8.85 -48.32
N LEU A 149 -29.90 8.12 -47.69
CA LEU A 149 -30.28 8.27 -46.30
C LEU A 149 -29.92 7.01 -45.48
N SER A 150 -29.60 7.21 -44.23
CA SER A 150 -29.45 6.10 -43.27
C SER A 150 -30.83 5.55 -42.91
N LEU A 151 -30.92 4.24 -42.72
CA LEU A 151 -32.17 3.55 -42.32
C LEU A 151 -32.63 3.98 -40.90
N HIS A 152 -31.75 4.54 -40.12
CA HIS A 152 -32.01 5.10 -38.78
C HIS A 152 -32.40 6.58 -38.81
N ASP A 153 -32.35 7.25 -39.95
CA ASP A 153 -32.76 8.65 -40.07
C ASP A 153 -34.26 8.79 -39.82
N PRO A 154 -34.68 9.69 -38.92
CA PRO A 154 -36.10 9.94 -38.68
C PRO A 154 -36.89 10.35 -39.91
N THR A 155 -36.26 10.97 -40.90
CA THR A 155 -36.87 11.35 -42.16
C THR A 155 -37.10 10.19 -43.11
N ALA A 156 -36.37 9.08 -42.95
CA ALA A 156 -36.51 7.86 -43.73
C ALA A 156 -37.63 6.93 -43.26
N ARG A 157 -38.38 7.25 -42.21
CA ARG A 157 -39.38 6.38 -41.57
C ARG A 157 -40.45 5.84 -42.53
N ALA A 158 -40.92 6.62 -43.50
CA ALA A 158 -41.90 6.18 -44.49
C ALA A 158 -41.25 5.14 -45.42
N LEU A 159 -40.03 5.39 -45.89
CA LEU A 159 -39.29 4.52 -46.80
C LEU A 159 -38.87 3.21 -46.09
N VAL A 160 -38.46 3.28 -44.84
CA VAL A 160 -38.11 2.11 -44.00
C VAL A 160 -39.30 1.19 -43.80
N LYS A 161 -40.52 1.73 -43.63
CA LYS A 161 -41.76 0.95 -43.58
C LYS A 161 -42.13 0.27 -44.89
N GLU A 162 -41.82 0.88 -46.05
CA GLU A 162 -42.03 0.28 -47.37
C GLU A 162 -41.04 -0.84 -47.70
N ILE A 163 -39.76 -0.69 -47.29
CA ILE A 163 -38.65 -1.59 -47.63
C ILE A 163 -38.56 -2.77 -46.67
N MET A 164 -39.06 -2.63 -45.41
CA MET A 164 -38.99 -3.63 -44.33
C MET A 164 -37.58 -4.25 -44.20
N PRO A 165 -36.56 -3.44 -43.77
CA PRO A 165 -35.20 -3.92 -43.64
C PRO A 165 -35.11 -5.00 -42.54
N ARG A 166 -34.23 -5.98 -42.72
CA ARG A 166 -33.92 -7.01 -41.75
C ARG A 166 -32.99 -6.49 -40.68
N GLU A 167 -32.71 -7.28 -39.64
CA GLU A 167 -31.83 -6.90 -38.53
C GLU A 167 -30.36 -6.74 -38.99
N GLU A 168 -29.96 -7.59 -39.95
CA GLU A 168 -28.64 -7.50 -40.63
C GLU A 168 -28.49 -6.18 -41.39
N ASP A 169 -29.54 -5.73 -42.08
CA ASP A 169 -29.55 -4.45 -42.80
C ASP A 169 -29.38 -3.25 -41.85
N LEU A 170 -30.04 -3.32 -40.69
CA LEU A 170 -29.91 -2.28 -39.65
C LEU A 170 -28.54 -2.29 -38.98
N THR A 171 -27.96 -3.47 -38.84
CA THR A 171 -26.60 -3.63 -38.33
C THR A 171 -25.55 -3.05 -39.29
N LEU A 172 -25.71 -3.36 -40.56
CA LEU A 172 -24.88 -2.83 -41.64
C LEU A 172 -25.01 -1.31 -41.74
N ASP A 173 -26.22 -0.77 -41.59
CA ASP A 173 -26.48 0.67 -41.60
C ASP A 173 -25.79 1.40 -40.46
N ARG A 174 -25.69 0.78 -39.28
CA ARG A 174 -24.88 1.33 -38.14
C ARG A 174 -23.38 1.33 -38.44
N LEU A 175 -22.86 0.27 -39.10
CA LEU A 175 -21.45 0.16 -39.46
C LEU A 175 -21.05 1.18 -40.53
N ILE A 176 -21.93 1.43 -41.50
CA ILE A 176 -21.71 2.41 -42.55
C ILE A 176 -21.93 3.85 -42.05
N GLY A 177 -22.74 4.01 -40.99
CA GLY A 177 -23.04 5.32 -40.40
C GLY A 177 -23.86 6.24 -41.33
N THR A 178 -23.75 7.53 -41.11
CA THR A 178 -24.44 8.58 -41.88
C THR A 178 -23.76 8.91 -43.22
N ALA A 179 -22.90 8.03 -43.75
CA ALA A 179 -22.23 8.25 -45.02
C ALA A 179 -23.25 8.32 -46.15
N VAL A 180 -23.30 9.46 -46.79
CA VAL A 180 -24.13 9.73 -48.00
C VAL A 180 -23.35 9.29 -49.23
N GLY A 181 -23.92 8.36 -50.01
CA GLY A 181 -23.33 7.88 -51.21
C GLY A 181 -22.50 6.60 -51.07
N ARG A 182 -21.27 6.56 -51.58
CA ARG A 182 -20.39 5.39 -51.56
C ARG A 182 -19.53 5.38 -50.31
N TYR A 183 -19.65 4.31 -49.51
CA TYR A 183 -18.82 4.10 -48.33
C TYR A 183 -17.59 3.27 -48.66
N ARG A 184 -16.35 3.80 -48.36
CA ARG A 184 -15.13 3.08 -48.64
C ARG A 184 -14.89 2.03 -47.54
N LEU A 185 -14.74 0.79 -47.91
CA LEU A 185 -14.43 -0.32 -47.04
C LEU A 185 -12.95 -0.32 -46.71
N GLY A 186 -12.61 0.06 -45.50
CA GLY A 186 -11.26 0.10 -44.96
C GLY A 186 -11.10 -0.87 -43.78
N PRO A 187 -10.74 -0.40 -42.57
CA PRO A 187 -10.54 -1.25 -41.39
C PRO A 187 -11.75 -2.04 -40.93
N THR A 188 -12.95 -1.65 -41.36
CA THR A 188 -14.22 -2.28 -41.02
C THR A 188 -14.66 -3.36 -42.00
N LEU A 189 -13.81 -3.74 -43.01
CA LEU A 189 -14.13 -4.67 -44.07
C LEU A 189 -14.74 -6.00 -43.56
N LEU A 190 -14.08 -6.61 -42.54
CA LEU A 190 -14.54 -7.89 -42.00
C LEU A 190 -15.93 -7.76 -41.34
N ALA A 191 -16.14 -6.70 -40.56
CA ALA A 191 -17.42 -6.44 -39.88
C ALA A 191 -18.55 -6.18 -40.89
N VAL A 192 -18.22 -5.50 -41.98
CA VAL A 192 -19.17 -5.23 -43.07
C VAL A 192 -19.49 -6.52 -43.84
N ILE A 193 -18.53 -7.37 -44.16
CA ILE A 193 -18.75 -8.65 -44.83
C ILE A 193 -19.62 -9.59 -43.96
N THR A 194 -19.34 -9.64 -42.65
CA THR A 194 -20.15 -10.43 -41.70
C THR A 194 -21.60 -9.92 -41.64
N ALA A 195 -21.79 -8.60 -41.70
CA ALA A 195 -23.13 -8.01 -41.68
C ALA A 195 -23.87 -8.12 -43.05
N LEU A 196 -23.14 -8.34 -44.15
CA LEU A 196 -23.71 -8.60 -45.46
C LEU A 196 -24.19 -10.04 -45.62
N ASP A 197 -23.71 -10.98 -44.82
CA ASP A 197 -24.18 -12.37 -44.82
C ASP A 197 -25.61 -12.40 -44.30
N GLY A 198 -26.57 -12.86 -45.13
CA GLY A 198 -28.00 -12.84 -44.84
C GLY A 198 -28.71 -11.50 -45.06
N ALA A 199 -28.01 -10.42 -45.43
CA ALA A 199 -28.58 -9.13 -45.79
C ALA A 199 -29.37 -9.20 -47.12
N ALA A 200 -29.90 -8.04 -47.55
CA ALA A 200 -30.59 -7.89 -48.83
C ALA A 200 -29.66 -8.19 -50.03
N PRO A 201 -30.18 -8.37 -51.29
CA PRO A 201 -29.35 -8.72 -52.44
C PRO A 201 -28.14 -7.85 -52.66
N ILE A 202 -27.01 -8.48 -52.95
CA ILE A 202 -25.70 -7.83 -53.10
C ILE A 202 -25.24 -7.90 -54.55
N LEU A 203 -24.84 -6.79 -55.08
CA LEU A 203 -24.28 -6.67 -56.42
C LEU A 203 -22.78 -6.28 -56.34
N LEU A 204 -21.94 -7.00 -57.07
CA LEU A 204 -20.53 -6.60 -57.31
C LEU A 204 -20.43 -6.12 -58.74
N ASP A 205 -20.12 -4.84 -58.97
CA ASP A 205 -20.08 -4.19 -60.28
C ASP A 205 -21.31 -4.51 -61.16
N GLY A 206 -22.49 -4.63 -60.55
CA GLY A 206 -23.75 -4.91 -61.21
C GLY A 206 -24.11 -6.40 -61.36
N GLN A 207 -23.24 -7.34 -61.00
CA GLN A 207 -23.50 -8.76 -60.97
C GLN A 207 -23.92 -9.25 -59.58
N LEU A 208 -24.93 -10.08 -59.53
CA LEU A 208 -25.40 -10.65 -58.26
C LEU A 208 -24.39 -11.63 -57.70
N VAL A 209 -23.93 -11.39 -56.51
CA VAL A 209 -22.98 -12.24 -55.76
C VAL A 209 -23.56 -12.59 -54.38
N SER A 210 -23.20 -13.77 -53.86
CA SER A 210 -23.43 -14.12 -52.47
C SER A 210 -22.26 -13.68 -51.57
N VAL A 211 -22.46 -13.67 -50.27
CA VAL A 211 -21.44 -13.48 -49.30
C VAL A 211 -21.37 -14.70 -48.39
N SER A 212 -20.19 -15.11 -48.01
CA SER A 212 -19.97 -16.16 -47.02
C SER A 212 -18.88 -15.72 -46.04
N THR A 213 -19.07 -15.99 -44.78
CA THR A 213 -18.11 -15.73 -43.69
C THR A 213 -16.99 -16.78 -43.61
N ASP A 214 -17.08 -17.84 -44.40
CA ASP A 214 -16.02 -18.86 -44.45
C ASP A 214 -14.73 -18.28 -45.00
N VAL A 215 -13.68 -18.38 -44.20
CA VAL A 215 -12.36 -17.82 -44.52
C VAL A 215 -11.65 -18.71 -45.55
N LEU A 216 -11.17 -18.11 -46.61
CA LEU A 216 -10.29 -18.79 -47.58
C LEU A 216 -8.86 -18.81 -47.02
N LEU A 217 -8.28 -20.00 -46.87
CA LEU A 217 -6.91 -20.19 -46.42
C LEU A 217 -6.01 -20.57 -47.58
N PRO A 218 -4.74 -20.15 -47.63
CA PRO A 218 -3.77 -20.61 -48.59
C PRO A 218 -3.48 -22.10 -48.38
N CYS A 219 -3.01 -22.79 -49.40
CA CYS A 219 -2.59 -24.20 -49.36
C CYS A 219 -1.06 -24.32 -49.45
N VAL A 220 -0.54 -25.40 -48.90
CA VAL A 220 0.91 -25.68 -48.91
C VAL A 220 1.18 -26.98 -49.67
N ARG A 221 2.16 -27.01 -50.54
CA ARG A 221 2.71 -28.22 -51.17
C ARG A 221 4.19 -28.42 -50.81
N VAL A 222 4.58 -29.63 -50.54
CA VAL A 222 5.97 -29.98 -50.27
C VAL A 222 6.45 -30.91 -51.39
N ILE A 223 7.39 -30.43 -52.20
CA ILE A 223 7.87 -31.11 -53.39
C ILE A 223 9.40 -31.26 -53.36
N ASP A 224 9.93 -32.29 -54.05
CA ASP A 224 11.38 -32.53 -54.15
C ASP A 224 12.10 -31.41 -54.93
N ALA A 225 13.22 -30.95 -54.39
CA ALA A 225 14.07 -29.92 -54.99
C ALA A 225 15.55 -30.21 -54.79
N GLY A 226 16.18 -30.84 -55.76
CA GLY A 226 17.59 -31.25 -55.67
C GLY A 226 17.85 -32.16 -54.46
N PRO A 227 18.83 -31.84 -53.60
CA PRO A 227 19.08 -32.60 -52.39
C PRO A 227 18.07 -32.35 -51.24
N GLY A 228 17.30 -31.23 -51.32
CA GLY A 228 16.32 -30.82 -50.35
C GLY A 228 14.88 -30.86 -50.86
N VAL A 229 14.00 -30.08 -50.22
CA VAL A 229 12.57 -29.93 -50.60
C VAL A 229 12.19 -28.46 -50.65
N HIS A 230 11.21 -28.17 -51.52
CA HIS A 230 10.52 -26.89 -51.52
C HIS A 230 9.22 -26.99 -50.80
N VAL A 231 8.96 -26.04 -49.93
CA VAL A 231 7.67 -25.80 -49.32
C VAL A 231 7.04 -24.59 -50.05
N GLU A 232 6.02 -24.86 -50.85
CA GLU A 232 5.34 -23.88 -51.69
C GLU A 232 4.00 -23.49 -50.99
N LEU A 233 3.88 -22.21 -50.67
CA LEU A 233 2.62 -21.62 -50.21
C LEU A 233 1.90 -21.01 -51.41
N ASP A 234 0.70 -21.55 -51.75
CA ASP A 234 -0.04 -21.18 -52.95
C ASP A 234 -1.51 -20.83 -52.62
N ARG A 235 -2.20 -20.27 -53.61
CA ARG A 235 -3.61 -19.93 -53.53
C ARG A 235 -4.47 -21.21 -53.66
N PRO A 236 -5.58 -21.29 -52.90
CA PRO A 236 -6.50 -22.40 -53.09
C PRO A 236 -7.16 -22.34 -54.47
N ARG A 237 -7.42 -23.49 -55.12
CA ARG A 237 -7.95 -23.59 -56.46
C ARG A 237 -9.34 -22.93 -56.60
N GLU A 238 -10.04 -22.74 -55.54
CA GLU A 238 -11.37 -22.13 -55.50
C GLU A 238 -11.32 -20.61 -55.68
N LEU A 239 -10.20 -19.95 -55.34
CA LEU A 239 -10.06 -18.50 -55.46
C LEU A 239 -9.94 -18.09 -56.94
N GLN A 240 -10.95 -17.43 -57.45
CA GLN A 240 -11.05 -16.93 -58.83
C GLN A 240 -10.31 -15.59 -58.97
N GLU A 241 -10.56 -14.69 -58.03
CA GLU A 241 -10.02 -13.33 -58.04
C GLU A 241 -9.91 -12.72 -56.64
N ILE A 242 -8.93 -11.86 -56.43
CA ILE A 242 -8.81 -11.00 -55.25
C ILE A 242 -9.52 -9.67 -55.53
N VAL A 243 -10.66 -9.45 -54.92
CA VAL A 243 -11.50 -8.30 -55.17
C VAL A 243 -11.08 -7.05 -54.41
N GLY A 244 -10.40 -7.22 -53.27
CA GLY A 244 -9.89 -6.13 -52.43
C GLY A 244 -8.99 -6.64 -51.34
N PRO A 245 -8.40 -5.75 -50.49
CA PRO A 245 -7.54 -6.15 -49.41
C PRO A 245 -8.28 -7.06 -48.40
N GLY A 246 -7.89 -8.33 -48.37
CA GLY A 246 -8.50 -9.32 -47.47
C GLY A 246 -9.84 -9.91 -47.93
N LEU A 247 -10.21 -9.72 -49.21
CA LEU A 247 -11.45 -10.24 -49.75
C LEU A 247 -11.22 -10.91 -51.14
N GLY A 248 -11.69 -12.14 -51.31
CA GLY A 248 -11.62 -12.93 -52.53
C GLY A 248 -12.99 -13.32 -53.06
N LEU A 249 -13.10 -13.49 -54.38
CA LEU A 249 -14.27 -14.09 -55.05
C LEU A 249 -13.95 -15.56 -55.32
N ALA A 250 -14.77 -16.45 -54.78
CA ALA A 250 -14.68 -17.88 -54.94
C ALA A 250 -16.09 -18.50 -55.15
N ALA A 251 -16.27 -19.23 -56.26
CA ALA A 251 -17.55 -19.87 -56.64
C ALA A 251 -18.75 -18.90 -56.58
N ASN A 252 -18.57 -17.66 -57.09
CA ASN A 252 -19.54 -16.57 -57.10
C ASN A 252 -19.96 -16.04 -55.70
N ALA A 253 -19.17 -16.34 -54.64
CA ALA A 253 -19.34 -15.82 -53.29
C ALA A 253 -18.14 -14.96 -52.90
N LEU A 254 -18.39 -13.82 -52.28
CA LEU A 254 -17.36 -13.01 -51.62
C LEU A 254 -17.01 -13.65 -50.30
N ARG A 255 -15.73 -13.97 -50.11
CA ARG A 255 -15.23 -14.65 -48.93
C ARG A 255 -14.01 -13.92 -48.35
N PRO A 256 -13.88 -13.81 -47.03
CA PRO A 256 -12.68 -13.24 -46.39
C PRO A 256 -11.43 -14.07 -46.70
N LEU A 257 -10.32 -13.42 -46.99
CA LEU A 257 -9.01 -14.05 -47.12
C LEU A 257 -8.33 -14.11 -45.75
N GLY A 258 -7.98 -15.32 -45.29
CA GLY A 258 -7.24 -15.51 -44.07
C GLY A 258 -5.80 -15.04 -44.13
N GLU A 259 -5.12 -15.08 -43.00
CA GLU A 259 -3.69 -14.73 -42.93
C GLU A 259 -2.84 -15.71 -43.75
N THR A 260 -1.81 -15.19 -44.42
CA THR A 260 -0.87 -16.01 -45.22
C THR A 260 0.16 -16.74 -44.36
N VAL A 261 0.04 -16.72 -43.01
CA VAL A 261 0.98 -17.35 -42.07
C VAL A 261 2.37 -16.70 -42.03
N ILE A 262 2.81 -16.09 -43.15
CA ILE A 262 4.09 -15.37 -43.22
C ILE A 262 3.79 -13.89 -43.01
N SER A 263 4.30 -13.30 -41.92
CA SER A 263 4.10 -11.90 -41.58
C SER A 263 4.56 -11.00 -42.72
N GLY A 264 3.68 -10.11 -43.21
CA GLY A 264 3.95 -9.18 -44.29
C GLY A 264 3.84 -9.75 -45.73
N LEU A 265 3.58 -11.06 -45.87
CA LEU A 265 3.29 -11.64 -47.22
C LEU A 265 1.83 -11.35 -47.58
N ARG A 266 1.64 -10.78 -48.77
CA ARG A 266 0.32 -10.47 -49.31
C ARG A 266 -0.17 -11.57 -50.25
N TRP A 267 -1.48 -11.79 -50.30
CA TRP A 267 -2.11 -12.75 -51.20
C TRP A 267 -1.76 -12.57 -52.66
N GLU A 268 -1.53 -11.35 -53.11
CA GLU A 268 -1.14 -11.02 -54.49
C GLU A 268 0.25 -11.58 -54.84
N LYS A 269 1.10 -11.81 -53.84
CA LYS A 269 2.45 -12.33 -53.99
C LYS A 269 2.58 -13.85 -53.93
N LEU A 270 1.46 -14.58 -53.79
CA LEU A 270 1.46 -16.05 -53.86
C LEU A 270 1.48 -16.48 -55.36
N PRO A 271 2.20 -17.59 -55.66
CA PRO A 271 2.89 -18.53 -54.78
C PRO A 271 4.21 -18.01 -54.16
N ASN A 272 4.57 -18.51 -52.97
CA ASN A 272 5.84 -18.26 -52.30
C ASN A 272 6.54 -19.60 -51.99
N LEU A 273 7.80 -19.74 -52.37
CA LEU A 273 8.60 -20.93 -52.22
C LEU A 273 9.72 -20.72 -51.17
N ARG A 274 9.86 -21.68 -50.29
CA ARG A 274 11.01 -21.77 -49.39
C ARG A 274 11.69 -23.12 -49.55
N TYR A 275 13.00 -23.10 -49.76
CA TYR A 275 13.85 -24.28 -49.83
C TYR A 275 14.28 -24.71 -48.40
N PHE A 276 14.24 -26.02 -48.16
CA PHE A 276 14.76 -26.66 -46.96
C PHE A 276 15.82 -27.69 -47.35
N GLY A 277 17.02 -27.54 -46.83
CA GLY A 277 18.10 -28.47 -47.03
C GLY A 277 17.99 -29.76 -46.18
N PRO A 278 18.79 -30.80 -46.42
CA PRO A 278 18.73 -32.05 -45.63
C PRO A 278 18.92 -31.83 -44.13
N ASN A 279 19.75 -30.88 -43.73
CA ASN A 279 19.99 -30.57 -42.31
C ASN A 279 18.78 -29.88 -41.65
N GLU A 280 17.88 -29.32 -42.42
CA GLU A 280 16.68 -28.67 -41.92
C GLU A 280 15.46 -29.60 -41.91
N PHE A 281 15.59 -30.84 -42.35
CA PHE A 281 14.46 -31.81 -42.39
C PHE A 281 13.88 -32.10 -41.00
N GLY A 282 14.70 -32.17 -40.00
CA GLY A 282 14.25 -32.31 -38.60
C GLY A 282 13.29 -31.20 -38.19
N GLU A 283 13.66 -29.95 -38.44
CA GLU A 283 12.84 -28.78 -38.17
C GLU A 283 11.60 -28.73 -39.07
N LEU A 284 11.75 -29.02 -40.33
CA LEU A 284 10.63 -29.05 -41.29
C LEU A 284 9.53 -30.01 -40.84
N VAL A 285 9.88 -31.27 -40.47
CA VAL A 285 8.93 -32.32 -40.14
C VAL A 285 8.37 -32.17 -38.74
N THR A 286 9.15 -31.67 -37.79
CA THR A 286 8.74 -31.59 -36.37
C THR A 286 8.07 -30.26 -36.00
N ARG A 287 8.39 -29.18 -36.71
CA ARG A 287 7.91 -27.83 -36.38
C ARG A 287 7.08 -27.20 -37.50
N VAL A 288 7.68 -27.07 -38.69
CA VAL A 288 7.09 -26.27 -39.78
C VAL A 288 5.83 -26.94 -40.33
N LEU A 289 5.92 -28.20 -40.73
CA LEU A 289 4.76 -28.91 -41.31
C LEU A 289 3.62 -29.08 -40.31
N PRO A 290 3.83 -29.44 -39.03
CA PRO A 290 2.74 -29.51 -38.05
C PRO A 290 2.09 -28.17 -37.77
N GLN A 291 2.82 -27.06 -37.79
CA GLN A 291 2.25 -25.71 -37.62
C GLN A 291 1.40 -25.30 -38.85
N LEU A 292 1.88 -25.61 -40.03
CA LEU A 292 1.14 -25.36 -41.27
C LEU A 292 -0.12 -26.23 -41.35
N GLN A 293 -0.02 -27.52 -40.98
CA GLN A 293 -1.14 -28.48 -40.97
C GLN A 293 -2.27 -28.09 -40.01
N ARG A 294 -1.97 -27.37 -38.91
CA ARG A 294 -2.98 -26.84 -37.99
C ARG A 294 -3.79 -25.67 -38.56
N ARG A 295 -3.24 -24.98 -39.56
CA ARG A 295 -3.82 -23.73 -40.07
C ARG A 295 -4.33 -23.83 -41.49
N MET A 296 -3.81 -24.77 -42.28
CA MET A 296 -4.14 -24.92 -43.68
C MET A 296 -3.87 -26.31 -44.17
N LEU A 297 -4.33 -26.60 -45.39
CA LEU A 297 -4.12 -27.89 -46.02
C LEU A 297 -2.67 -27.99 -46.50
N VAL A 298 -1.96 -29.05 -46.08
CA VAL A 298 -0.57 -29.35 -46.46
C VAL A 298 -0.54 -30.67 -47.23
N ASP A 299 -0.09 -30.62 -48.47
CA ASP A 299 0.08 -31.78 -49.37
C ASP A 299 1.57 -32.10 -49.47
N VAL A 300 2.00 -33.25 -48.92
CA VAL A 300 3.42 -33.69 -48.91
C VAL A 300 3.64 -34.68 -50.03
N GLN A 301 4.35 -34.29 -51.07
CA GLN A 301 4.64 -35.08 -52.29
C GLN A 301 6.08 -35.60 -52.35
N THR A 302 6.76 -35.76 -51.21
CA THR A 302 8.13 -36.22 -51.11
C THR A 302 8.28 -37.43 -50.21
N HIS A 303 9.24 -38.34 -50.52
CA HIS A 303 9.60 -39.47 -49.67
C HIS A 303 10.92 -39.28 -48.89
N ARG A 304 11.52 -38.07 -48.99
CA ARG A 304 12.85 -37.77 -48.43
C ARG A 304 12.82 -37.33 -46.97
N LEU A 305 11.63 -37.01 -46.46
CA LEU A 305 11.52 -36.57 -45.08
C LEU A 305 11.67 -37.75 -44.09
N PRO A 306 12.38 -37.53 -42.97
CA PRO A 306 12.62 -38.58 -41.98
C PRO A 306 11.30 -39.06 -41.34
N GLY A 307 11.25 -40.34 -41.02
CA GLY A 307 10.12 -40.89 -40.28
C GLY A 307 10.02 -40.31 -38.87
N LEU A 308 8.78 -40.00 -38.47
CA LEU A 308 8.54 -39.54 -37.10
C LEU A 308 8.51 -40.72 -36.15
N THR A 309 9.24 -40.64 -35.03
CA THR A 309 9.09 -41.61 -33.93
C THR A 309 7.78 -41.35 -33.14
N ARG A 310 7.40 -42.31 -32.25
CA ARG A 310 6.40 -42.11 -31.22
C ARG A 310 6.80 -40.88 -30.38
N ARG A 311 5.79 -40.18 -29.79
CA ARG A 311 6.05 -39.09 -28.86
C ARG A 311 7.09 -39.48 -27.81
N VAL A 312 8.25 -38.85 -27.90
CA VAL A 312 9.28 -38.87 -26.88
C VAL A 312 9.25 -37.50 -26.24
N PRO A 313 9.09 -37.38 -24.92
CA PRO A 313 9.14 -36.09 -24.26
C PRO A 313 10.58 -35.53 -24.32
N PRO A 314 10.74 -34.17 -24.36
CA PRO A 314 12.02 -33.55 -24.18
C PRO A 314 12.51 -33.75 -22.74
N GLU A 315 13.80 -33.91 -22.55
CA GLU A 315 14.45 -33.99 -21.25
C GLU A 315 15.63 -33.04 -21.19
N VAL A 316 15.98 -32.60 -19.97
CA VAL A 316 17.16 -31.77 -19.74
C VAL A 316 18.31 -32.65 -19.26
N VAL A 317 19.44 -32.51 -19.92
CA VAL A 317 20.72 -33.13 -19.52
C VAL A 317 21.63 -32.04 -19.00
N PHE A 318 22.26 -32.27 -17.86
CA PHE A 318 23.23 -31.36 -17.26
C PHE A 318 24.64 -31.89 -17.40
N ASP A 319 25.54 -31.05 -17.91
CA ASP A 319 26.97 -31.24 -17.85
C ASP A 319 27.53 -30.45 -16.68
N LEU A 320 28.09 -31.13 -15.70
CA LEU A 320 28.64 -30.54 -14.47
C LEU A 320 30.16 -30.76 -14.47
N SER A 321 30.91 -29.69 -14.23
CA SER A 321 32.33 -29.73 -13.99
C SER A 321 32.74 -28.86 -12.82
N THR A 322 33.74 -29.28 -12.06
CA THR A 322 34.26 -28.52 -10.90
C THR A 322 35.72 -28.19 -11.13
N GLU A 323 36.06 -26.90 -11.01
CA GLU A 323 37.43 -26.38 -11.02
C GLU A 323 37.71 -25.64 -9.72
N GLY A 324 38.30 -26.31 -8.71
CA GLY A 324 38.48 -25.74 -7.36
C GLY A 324 37.10 -25.50 -6.70
N ASP A 325 36.84 -24.25 -6.27
CA ASP A 325 35.56 -23.83 -5.64
C ASP A 325 34.48 -23.40 -6.66
N THR A 326 34.80 -23.55 -7.95
CA THR A 326 33.86 -23.14 -9.02
C THR A 326 33.13 -24.34 -9.57
N LEU A 327 31.82 -24.30 -9.57
CA LEU A 327 30.92 -25.24 -10.25
C LEU A 327 30.50 -24.65 -11.59
N VAL A 328 30.81 -25.33 -12.68
CA VAL A 328 30.33 -24.97 -14.02
C VAL A 328 29.22 -25.94 -14.42
N VAL A 329 28.08 -25.36 -14.78
CA VAL A 329 26.86 -26.11 -15.13
C VAL A 329 26.40 -25.67 -16.52
N SER A 330 26.16 -26.67 -17.41
CA SER A 330 25.52 -26.44 -18.70
C SER A 330 24.30 -27.34 -18.82
N ALA A 331 23.16 -26.76 -19.25
CA ALA A 331 21.93 -27.52 -19.45
C ALA A 331 21.62 -27.66 -20.93
N HIS A 332 21.27 -28.85 -21.37
CA HIS A 332 20.99 -29.20 -22.77
C HIS A 332 19.62 -29.88 -22.87
N LEU A 333 18.81 -29.45 -23.86
CA LEU A 333 17.54 -30.11 -24.18
C LEU A 333 17.78 -31.23 -25.19
N VAL A 334 17.40 -32.46 -24.83
CA VAL A 334 17.55 -33.67 -25.66
C VAL A 334 16.23 -34.43 -25.75
N TYR A 335 16.08 -35.20 -26.83
CA TYR A 335 14.97 -36.12 -27.05
C TYR A 335 15.46 -37.57 -27.07
N GLY A 336 14.99 -38.40 -26.13
CA GLY A 336 15.24 -39.86 -26.07
C GLY A 336 16.51 -40.26 -25.32
N LYS A 337 16.53 -41.54 -24.86
CA LYS A 337 17.67 -42.20 -24.21
C LYS A 337 18.02 -43.46 -24.99
N PRO A 338 19.13 -43.49 -25.77
CA PRO A 338 20.11 -42.44 -26.02
C PRO A 338 19.52 -41.27 -26.83
N PRO A 339 20.13 -40.08 -26.83
CA PRO A 339 19.59 -38.90 -27.50
C PRO A 339 19.39 -39.09 -29.01
N LEU A 340 18.16 -38.93 -29.48
CA LEU A 340 17.79 -38.99 -30.89
C LEU A 340 17.97 -37.65 -31.59
N ALA A 341 17.79 -36.59 -30.82
CA ALA A 341 17.95 -35.21 -31.26
C ALA A 341 18.30 -34.29 -30.07
N ARG A 342 18.93 -33.17 -30.36
CA ARG A 342 19.24 -32.09 -29.41
C ARG A 342 18.67 -30.77 -29.94
N VAL A 343 18.21 -29.93 -29.06
CA VAL A 343 17.75 -28.58 -29.41
C VAL A 343 18.89 -27.61 -29.20
N GLU A 344 19.41 -27.00 -30.26
CA GLU A 344 20.47 -25.99 -30.20
C GLU A 344 19.99 -24.69 -30.86
N GLN A 345 20.13 -23.56 -30.16
CA GLN A 345 19.72 -22.25 -30.66
C GLN A 345 18.28 -22.23 -31.21
N GLY A 346 17.37 -23.01 -30.59
CA GLY A 346 15.98 -23.15 -31.03
C GLY A 346 15.76 -24.04 -32.25
N GLN A 347 16.79 -24.70 -32.78
CA GLN A 347 16.71 -25.68 -33.89
C GLN A 347 16.88 -27.09 -33.37
N LEU A 348 16.09 -28.02 -33.93
CA LEU A 348 16.21 -29.45 -33.60
C LEU A 348 17.31 -30.09 -34.48
N ILE A 349 18.46 -30.40 -33.88
CA ILE A 349 19.57 -31.09 -34.53
C ILE A 349 19.39 -32.59 -34.35
N GLN A 350 19.21 -33.31 -35.46
CA GLN A 350 19.00 -34.75 -35.47
C GLN A 350 20.33 -35.48 -35.22
N LEU A 351 20.37 -36.36 -34.28
CA LEU A 351 21.54 -37.19 -33.93
C LEU A 351 21.44 -38.66 -34.43
N GLY A 352 20.21 -39.11 -34.76
CA GLY A 352 19.91 -40.45 -35.20
C GLY A 352 19.13 -40.55 -36.51
N ALA A 353 18.76 -41.75 -36.98
CA ALA A 353 18.02 -41.98 -38.23
C ALA A 353 16.53 -41.61 -38.17
N LEU A 354 15.99 -41.36 -36.98
CA LEU A 354 14.60 -41.04 -36.74
C LEU A 354 14.50 -39.67 -36.08
N ALA A 355 13.60 -38.79 -36.58
CA ALA A 355 13.34 -37.51 -35.98
C ALA A 355 12.23 -37.62 -34.91
N PRO A 356 12.46 -37.21 -33.66
CA PRO A 356 11.39 -37.14 -32.67
C PRO A 356 10.41 -36.02 -33.05
N ARG A 357 9.14 -36.22 -32.76
CA ARG A 357 8.14 -35.17 -32.93
C ARG A 357 8.42 -34.07 -31.87
N ARG A 358 8.73 -32.86 -32.34
CA ARG A 358 9.03 -31.75 -31.46
C ARG A 358 7.80 -31.36 -30.63
N ASP A 359 7.99 -31.13 -29.32
CA ASP A 359 6.97 -30.65 -28.42
C ASP A 359 7.42 -29.33 -27.78
N GLU A 360 7.26 -28.23 -28.57
CA GLU A 360 7.65 -26.87 -28.16
C GLU A 360 6.96 -26.42 -26.86
N ALA A 361 5.76 -26.94 -26.57
CA ALA A 361 5.08 -26.60 -25.32
C ALA A 361 5.79 -27.20 -24.11
N ALA A 362 6.22 -28.45 -24.22
CA ALA A 362 6.99 -29.11 -23.19
C ALA A 362 8.41 -28.54 -23.04
N GLU A 363 9.07 -28.20 -24.17
CA GLU A 363 10.36 -27.47 -24.16
C GLU A 363 10.25 -26.14 -23.42
N ASN A 364 9.27 -25.32 -23.76
CA ASN A 364 9.05 -24.03 -23.10
C ASN A 364 8.78 -24.17 -21.61
N ILE A 365 8.04 -25.19 -21.18
CA ILE A 365 7.81 -25.48 -19.75
C ILE A 365 9.14 -25.78 -19.05
N LEU A 366 9.99 -26.62 -19.66
CA LEU A 366 11.30 -26.96 -19.11
C LEU A 366 12.24 -25.77 -19.09
N GLU A 367 12.27 -24.96 -20.17
CA GLU A 367 13.06 -23.71 -20.24
C GLU A 367 12.63 -22.69 -19.19
N HIS A 368 11.33 -22.49 -18.99
CA HIS A 368 10.82 -21.62 -17.93
C HIS A 368 11.18 -22.15 -16.55
N SER A 369 10.99 -23.45 -16.30
CA SER A 369 11.36 -24.08 -15.05
C SER A 369 12.87 -23.95 -14.76
N LEU A 370 13.74 -24.14 -15.78
CA LEU A 370 15.18 -23.95 -15.63
C LEU A 370 15.55 -22.50 -15.30
N ARG A 371 14.89 -21.55 -15.97
CA ARG A 371 15.12 -20.11 -15.74
C ARG A 371 14.61 -19.68 -14.38
N ASP A 372 13.37 -20.04 -14.05
CA ASP A 372 12.70 -19.54 -12.84
C ASP A 372 13.19 -20.24 -11.57
N GLU A 373 13.51 -21.54 -11.65
CA GLU A 373 13.91 -22.33 -10.49
C GLU A 373 15.44 -22.45 -10.35
N LEU A 374 16.21 -22.43 -11.45
CA LEU A 374 17.65 -22.65 -11.44
C LEU A 374 18.48 -21.47 -11.99
N ASP A 375 17.86 -20.43 -12.54
CA ASP A 375 18.52 -19.30 -13.23
C ASP A 375 19.39 -19.75 -14.43
N LEU A 376 19.09 -20.91 -15.00
CA LEU A 376 19.86 -21.48 -16.13
C LEU A 376 19.22 -21.13 -17.48
N LEU A 377 20.09 -20.94 -18.46
CA LEU A 377 19.74 -20.84 -19.88
C LEU A 377 20.27 -22.08 -20.62
N ILE A 378 19.48 -22.62 -21.53
CA ILE A 378 19.87 -23.72 -22.38
C ILE A 378 21.13 -23.35 -23.21
N ASP A 379 22.06 -24.32 -23.32
CA ASP A 379 23.32 -24.23 -24.07
C ASP A 379 24.26 -23.09 -23.62
N ARG A 380 24.08 -22.57 -22.43
CA ARG A 380 24.99 -21.55 -21.84
C ARG A 380 25.61 -22.09 -20.57
N PRO A 381 26.96 -22.09 -20.48
CA PRO A 381 27.61 -22.44 -19.21
C PRO A 381 27.33 -21.37 -18.17
N PHE A 382 27.00 -21.82 -16.98
CA PHE A 382 26.75 -20.97 -15.80
C PHE A 382 27.80 -21.36 -14.75
N CYS A 383 28.59 -20.35 -14.30
CA CYS A 383 29.67 -20.55 -13.35
C CYS A 383 29.27 -20.02 -12.00
N LEU A 384 29.39 -20.85 -10.97
CA LEU A 384 29.00 -20.52 -9.61
C LEU A 384 30.18 -20.74 -8.66
N GLN A 385 30.35 -19.88 -7.65
CA GLN A 385 31.43 -19.98 -6.69
C GLN A 385 30.91 -20.04 -5.26
N GLY A 386 31.60 -20.76 -4.40
CA GLY A 386 31.33 -20.80 -2.96
C GLY A 386 29.90 -21.23 -2.61
N ILE A 387 29.23 -20.41 -1.80
CA ILE A 387 27.89 -20.69 -1.29
C ILE A 387 26.81 -20.75 -2.40
N ASP A 388 27.01 -20.01 -3.48
CA ASP A 388 26.08 -20.00 -4.59
C ASP A 388 26.11 -21.32 -5.35
N ALA A 389 27.26 -21.99 -5.41
CA ALA A 389 27.41 -23.36 -5.97
C ALA A 389 26.66 -24.39 -5.12
N ALA A 390 26.69 -24.27 -3.79
CA ALA A 390 25.97 -25.16 -2.88
C ALA A 390 24.47 -25.02 -2.99
N HIS A 391 23.99 -23.77 -2.97
CA HIS A 391 22.58 -23.45 -3.16
C HIS A 391 22.05 -24.00 -4.47
N PHE A 392 22.84 -23.80 -5.52
CA PHE A 392 22.50 -24.30 -6.84
C PHE A 392 22.46 -25.84 -6.87
N SER A 393 23.45 -26.52 -6.28
CA SER A 393 23.51 -27.98 -6.28
C SER A 393 22.30 -28.63 -5.60
N GLN A 394 21.79 -28.02 -4.53
CA GLN A 394 20.56 -28.50 -3.87
C GLN A 394 19.31 -28.18 -4.68
N ARG A 395 19.19 -26.94 -5.22
CA ARG A 395 18.11 -26.59 -6.13
C ARG A 395 18.09 -27.54 -7.33
N LEU A 396 19.25 -27.83 -7.91
CA LEU A 396 19.41 -28.74 -9.01
C LEU A 396 18.95 -30.17 -8.63
N LYS A 397 19.34 -30.66 -7.46
CA LYS A 397 18.93 -32.01 -6.98
C LYS A 397 17.41 -32.10 -6.79
N ILE A 398 16.78 -31.08 -6.20
CA ILE A 398 15.33 -31.01 -6.04
C ILE A 398 14.64 -30.94 -7.41
N TRP A 399 15.17 -30.15 -8.33
CA TRP A 399 14.65 -30.01 -9.68
C TRP A 399 14.75 -31.34 -10.45
N GLN A 400 15.91 -32.06 -10.37
CA GLN A 400 16.12 -33.35 -10.98
C GLN A 400 15.15 -34.42 -10.43
N GLN A 401 14.94 -34.46 -9.12
CA GLN A 401 13.95 -35.37 -8.51
C GLN A 401 12.54 -35.12 -9.00
N ARG A 402 12.14 -33.84 -9.17
CA ARG A 402 10.80 -33.45 -9.63
C ARG A 402 10.57 -33.79 -11.11
N HIS A 403 11.60 -33.69 -11.95
CA HIS A 403 11.50 -33.87 -13.39
C HIS A 403 12.02 -35.25 -13.88
N GLY A 404 12.45 -36.15 -12.95
CA GLY A 404 12.86 -37.52 -13.28
C GLY A 404 14.13 -37.62 -14.14
N THR A 405 15.01 -36.59 -14.08
CA THR A 405 16.27 -36.56 -14.81
C THR A 405 17.38 -37.11 -13.93
N ASP A 406 17.75 -38.40 -14.16
CA ASP A 406 18.80 -39.07 -13.41
C ASP A 406 20.13 -38.91 -14.16
N ASN A 407 20.94 -37.93 -13.78
CA ASN A 407 22.34 -37.84 -14.22
C ASN A 407 23.24 -38.22 -13.04
N SER A 408 23.67 -39.43 -13.03
CA SER A 408 24.62 -40.02 -12.07
C SER A 408 26.04 -39.52 -12.23
N ALA A 409 26.27 -38.24 -12.31
CA ALA A 409 27.55 -37.64 -11.98
C ALA A 409 27.56 -37.36 -10.47
N SER A 410 27.72 -38.43 -9.68
CA SER A 410 27.96 -38.31 -8.25
C SER A 410 29.36 -37.75 -8.02
N HIS A 411 29.44 -36.42 -7.89
CA HIS A 411 30.60 -35.84 -7.25
C HIS A 411 30.44 -36.11 -5.75
N SER A 412 31.20 -37.04 -5.21
CA SER A 412 31.26 -37.32 -3.78
C SER A 412 32.02 -36.21 -3.06
N PHE A 413 31.28 -35.25 -2.53
CA PHE A 413 31.85 -34.30 -1.59
C PHE A 413 31.93 -34.99 -0.20
N SER A 414 33.02 -34.77 0.55
CA SER A 414 33.08 -35.20 1.95
C SER A 414 32.14 -34.33 2.76
N VAL A 415 31.27 -34.96 3.53
CA VAL A 415 30.22 -34.29 4.33
C VAL A 415 30.62 -34.43 5.80
N ILE A 416 30.70 -33.29 6.51
CA ILE A 416 30.95 -33.23 7.94
C ILE A 416 29.79 -32.51 8.66
N ASP A 417 29.45 -33.00 9.88
CA ASP A 417 28.41 -32.36 10.67
C ASP A 417 28.93 -31.07 11.30
N LEU A 418 28.16 -30.03 11.23
CA LEU A 418 28.45 -28.72 11.83
C LEU A 418 27.74 -28.59 13.19
N VAL A 419 28.47 -28.09 14.20
CA VAL A 419 27.95 -27.81 15.53
C VAL A 419 28.07 -26.30 15.82
N PRO A 420 27.05 -25.67 16.46
CA PRO A 420 27.14 -24.27 16.80
C PRO A 420 28.13 -24.04 17.96
N GLU A 421 29.04 -23.11 17.80
CA GLU A 421 29.95 -22.60 18.83
C GLU A 421 29.76 -21.10 19.00
N LEU A 422 29.58 -20.68 20.26
CA LEU A 422 29.34 -19.29 20.63
C LEU A 422 30.51 -18.78 21.45
N SER A 423 31.16 -17.70 20.99
CA SER A 423 32.17 -17.00 21.75
C SER A 423 31.79 -15.54 21.93
N PHE A 424 32.10 -15.01 23.12
CA PHE A 424 31.83 -13.63 23.48
C PHE A 424 33.11 -13.03 24.10
N ASN A 425 33.80 -12.21 23.32
CA ASN A 425 35.02 -11.54 23.75
C ASN A 425 34.85 -10.02 23.73
N GLU A 426 35.16 -9.36 24.84
CA GLU A 426 35.22 -7.89 24.97
C GLU A 426 34.04 -7.14 24.38
N GLN A 427 32.80 -7.71 24.51
CA GLN A 427 31.54 -7.17 23.98
C GLN A 427 31.22 -7.57 22.52
N ALA A 428 32.09 -8.26 21.79
CA ALA A 428 31.81 -8.78 20.48
C ALA A 428 31.25 -10.21 20.59
N LEU A 429 30.09 -10.44 20.00
CA LEU A 429 29.48 -11.76 19.85
C LEU A 429 29.93 -12.36 18.52
N THR A 430 30.59 -13.53 18.59
CA THR A 430 30.87 -14.34 17.39
C THR A 430 30.19 -15.69 17.56
N VAL A 431 29.42 -16.06 16.55
CA VAL A 431 28.78 -17.36 16.48
C VAL A 431 29.24 -18.05 15.20
N HIS A 432 29.84 -19.20 15.36
CA HIS A 432 30.33 -20.01 14.26
C HIS A 432 29.70 -21.40 14.31
N PHE A 433 29.60 -22.02 13.18
CA PHE A 433 29.33 -23.47 13.08
C PHE A 433 30.65 -24.16 12.75
N VAL A 434 31.07 -25.06 13.64
CA VAL A 434 32.40 -25.70 13.60
C VAL A 434 32.22 -27.17 13.16
N ALA A 435 33.15 -27.68 12.37
CA ALA A 435 33.20 -29.06 11.99
C ALA A 435 33.58 -29.96 13.18
N SER A 436 32.84 -31.02 13.43
CA SER A 436 33.05 -31.89 14.59
C SER A 436 34.21 -32.93 14.43
N SER A 437 34.90 -32.94 13.29
CA SER A 437 36.05 -33.84 13.05
C SER A 437 37.38 -33.10 13.25
N GLY A 438 38.13 -33.51 14.25
CA GLY A 438 39.31 -32.86 14.83
C GLY A 438 40.56 -32.63 14.02
N GLU A 439 40.55 -32.48 12.69
CA GLU A 439 41.81 -32.28 11.91
C GLU A 439 41.86 -31.00 11.09
N GLU A 440 40.75 -30.35 10.74
CA GLU A 440 40.73 -28.97 10.18
C GLU A 440 39.45 -28.27 10.64
N MET A 441 39.61 -27.20 11.47
CA MET A 441 38.49 -26.42 11.92
C MET A 441 37.93 -25.55 10.78
N ALA A 442 36.97 -26.03 10.04
CA ALA A 442 36.19 -25.18 9.17
C ALA A 442 35.24 -24.31 10.04
N LEU A 443 35.48 -23.02 10.05
CA LEU A 443 34.66 -22.02 10.76
C LEU A 443 33.63 -21.40 9.80
N VAL A 444 32.38 -21.76 9.96
CA VAL A 444 31.29 -21.17 9.16
C VAL A 444 30.61 -20.05 9.96
N PRO A 445 30.62 -18.79 9.52
CA PRO A 445 29.87 -17.72 10.17
C PRO A 445 28.38 -18.04 10.27
N ALA A 446 27.77 -17.67 11.38
CA ALA A 446 26.36 -17.93 11.65
C ALA A 446 25.42 -17.32 10.59
N GLU A 447 25.79 -16.19 10.03
CA GLU A 447 25.02 -15.51 8.98
C GLU A 447 24.89 -16.38 7.72
N ILE A 448 25.98 -17.06 7.34
CA ILE A 448 26.02 -17.96 6.19
C ILE A 448 25.17 -19.21 6.47
N ALA A 449 25.36 -19.83 7.65
CA ALA A 449 24.59 -21.01 8.03
C ALA A 449 23.07 -20.75 8.14
N LEU A 450 22.68 -19.61 8.73
CA LEU A 450 21.29 -19.19 8.84
C LEU A 450 20.66 -18.87 7.47
N ARG A 451 21.42 -18.22 6.58
CA ARG A 451 20.96 -17.95 5.22
C ARG A 451 20.73 -19.24 4.46
N ALA A 452 21.71 -20.14 4.47
CA ALA A 452 21.61 -21.45 3.83
C ALA A 452 20.42 -22.26 4.35
N TYR A 453 20.21 -22.27 5.68
CA TYR A 453 19.07 -22.95 6.29
C TYR A 453 17.72 -22.34 5.86
N THR A 454 17.63 -21.01 5.79
CA THR A 454 16.40 -20.30 5.38
C THR A 454 16.03 -20.59 3.93
N GLU A 455 17.03 -20.79 3.07
CA GLU A 455 16.88 -21.15 1.66
C GLU A 455 16.64 -22.66 1.46
N GLY A 456 16.49 -23.41 2.58
CA GLY A 456 16.15 -24.84 2.57
C GLY A 456 17.33 -25.75 2.32
N LEU A 457 18.58 -25.24 2.43
CA LEU A 457 19.78 -26.02 2.28
C LEU A 457 20.01 -26.89 3.51
N SER A 458 20.35 -28.16 3.32
CA SER A 458 20.78 -29.06 4.38
C SER A 458 22.30 -29.13 4.52
N GLN A 459 23.05 -28.69 3.51
CA GLN A 459 24.51 -28.73 3.44
C GLN A 459 25.05 -27.45 2.81
N ILE A 460 26.27 -27.05 3.22
CA ILE A 460 27.00 -25.91 2.69
C ILE A 460 28.41 -26.31 2.31
N PRO A 461 29.00 -25.77 1.23
CA PRO A 461 30.38 -26.06 0.89
C PRO A 461 31.31 -25.41 1.90
N LEU A 462 32.35 -26.12 2.24
CA LEU A 462 33.47 -25.63 3.03
C LEU A 462 34.70 -25.58 2.12
N ASP A 463 35.79 -24.96 2.60
CA ASP A 463 37.06 -24.98 1.84
C ASP A 463 37.48 -26.36 1.44
N ASN A 464 38.20 -26.50 0.30
CA ASN A 464 38.75 -27.77 -0.24
C ASN A 464 37.73 -28.83 -0.67
N GLY A 465 36.51 -28.43 -1.09
CA GLY A 465 35.49 -29.39 -1.61
C GLY A 465 34.78 -30.19 -0.52
N ILE A 466 34.94 -29.84 0.73
CA ILE A 466 34.22 -30.40 1.88
C ILE A 466 32.85 -29.72 2.02
N TRP A 467 31.82 -30.50 2.35
CA TRP A 467 30.47 -29.96 2.62
C TRP A 467 30.10 -30.14 4.09
N GLY A 468 29.61 -29.09 4.70
CA GLY A 468 29.11 -29.11 6.08
C GLY A 468 27.62 -29.36 6.15
N THR A 469 27.18 -30.35 6.91
CA THR A 469 25.75 -30.59 7.19
C THR A 469 25.30 -29.59 8.27
N LEU A 470 24.26 -28.81 7.98
CA LEU A 470 23.70 -27.89 8.93
C LEU A 470 22.92 -28.61 10.04
N PRO A 471 23.03 -28.21 11.33
CA PRO A 471 22.28 -28.79 12.44
C PRO A 471 20.81 -28.34 12.40
N ALA A 472 20.02 -28.94 11.52
CA ALA A 472 18.65 -28.54 11.22
C ALA A 472 17.74 -28.49 12.46
N ALA A 473 17.84 -29.44 13.38
CA ALA A 473 17.06 -29.47 14.62
C ALA A 473 17.37 -28.29 15.51
N TRP A 474 18.65 -27.94 15.68
CA TRP A 474 19.09 -26.80 16.46
C TRP A 474 18.70 -25.46 15.80
N LEU A 475 18.90 -25.37 14.48
CA LEU A 475 18.52 -24.17 13.70
C LEU A 475 17.00 -23.94 13.69
N SER A 476 16.21 -25.02 13.66
CA SER A 476 14.74 -24.94 13.79
C SER A 476 14.30 -24.41 15.16
N ALA A 477 14.99 -24.81 16.24
CA ALA A 477 14.67 -24.38 17.60
C ALA A 477 15.18 -22.97 17.93
N HIS A 478 16.38 -22.61 17.46
CA HIS A 478 17.12 -21.42 17.93
C HIS A 478 17.53 -20.46 16.80
N GLY A 479 17.40 -20.83 15.54
CA GLY A 479 17.90 -20.07 14.40
C GLY A 479 17.26 -18.67 14.28
N ASP A 480 15.99 -18.54 14.59
CA ASP A 480 15.29 -17.27 14.54
C ASP A 480 15.76 -16.32 15.64
N GLN A 481 15.96 -16.83 16.87
CA GLN A 481 16.51 -16.02 17.98
C GLN A 481 17.94 -15.57 17.69
N LEU A 482 18.75 -16.47 17.12
CA LEU A 482 20.11 -16.16 16.70
C LEU A 482 20.11 -15.08 15.62
N ARG A 483 19.20 -15.16 14.64
CA ARG A 483 19.06 -14.13 13.60
C ARG A 483 18.69 -12.76 14.20
N ASP A 484 17.83 -12.75 15.21
CA ASP A 484 17.44 -11.56 15.92
C ASP A 484 18.64 -10.92 16.67
N LEU A 485 19.44 -11.74 17.33
CA LEU A 485 20.68 -11.30 17.99
C LEU A 485 21.71 -10.76 17.01
N LEU A 486 21.95 -11.43 15.89
CA LEU A 486 22.88 -10.99 14.85
C LEU A 486 22.44 -9.68 14.20
N ALA A 487 21.13 -9.49 14.01
CA ALA A 487 20.57 -8.24 13.48
C ALA A 487 20.71 -7.04 14.43
N ALA A 488 20.90 -7.28 15.73
CA ALA A 488 21.14 -6.28 16.75
C ALA A 488 22.64 -5.96 16.97
N LYS A 489 23.55 -6.57 16.20
CA LYS A 489 24.99 -6.24 16.21
C LYS A 489 25.24 -4.90 15.54
N GLU A 490 26.15 -4.13 16.12
CA GLU A 490 26.72 -2.94 15.48
C GLU A 490 27.69 -3.32 14.35
N PRO A 491 28.02 -2.40 13.45
CA PRO A 491 29.03 -2.65 12.41
C PRO A 491 30.42 -3.04 12.96
N SER A 492 30.73 -2.69 14.21
CA SER A 492 31.93 -3.09 14.95
C SER A 492 31.93 -4.58 15.37
N GLY A 493 30.79 -5.28 15.21
CA GLY A 493 30.60 -6.62 15.74
C GLY A 493 30.17 -6.71 17.20
N THR A 494 30.10 -5.57 17.90
CA THR A 494 29.69 -5.48 19.31
C THR A 494 28.17 -5.59 19.41
N LEU A 495 27.65 -6.21 20.49
CA LEU A 495 26.23 -6.17 20.80
C LEU A 495 25.86 -4.87 21.51
N THR A 496 24.74 -4.27 21.04
CA THR A 496 24.15 -3.15 21.79
C THR A 496 23.82 -3.57 23.22
N PRO A 497 23.85 -2.65 24.20
CA PRO A 497 23.50 -3.00 25.58
C PRO A 497 22.14 -3.74 25.69
N ALA A 498 21.16 -3.33 24.92
CA ALA A 498 19.84 -3.96 24.90
C ALA A 498 19.87 -5.39 24.33
N ALA A 499 20.67 -5.66 23.31
CA ALA A 499 20.80 -7.01 22.74
C ALA A 499 21.49 -8.00 23.70
N ARG A 500 22.24 -7.51 24.69
CA ARG A 500 22.85 -8.37 25.73
C ARG A 500 21.79 -8.98 26.66
N VAL A 501 20.65 -8.31 26.89
CA VAL A 501 19.51 -8.91 27.59
C VAL A 501 18.96 -10.10 26.80
N ALA A 502 18.78 -9.94 25.48
CA ALA A 502 18.35 -11.02 24.62
C ALA A 502 19.38 -12.17 24.54
N LEU A 503 20.68 -11.87 24.63
CA LEU A 503 21.72 -12.87 24.70
C LEU A 503 21.63 -13.74 25.97
N VAL A 504 21.28 -13.14 27.14
CA VAL A 504 21.06 -13.92 28.38
C VAL A 504 19.91 -14.92 28.18
N ASP A 505 18.77 -14.47 27.67
CA ASP A 505 17.60 -15.33 27.40
C ASP A 505 17.92 -16.43 26.37
N PHE A 506 18.69 -16.08 25.34
CA PHE A 506 19.15 -17.03 24.33
C PHE A 506 20.07 -18.12 24.92
N CYS A 507 21.05 -17.74 25.73
CA CYS A 507 21.95 -18.71 26.37
C CYS A 507 21.17 -19.69 27.27
N ASP A 508 20.19 -19.20 28.01
CA ASP A 508 19.34 -20.06 28.88
C ASP A 508 18.52 -21.06 28.06
N LYS A 509 17.88 -20.62 26.98
CA LYS A 509 17.06 -21.48 26.10
C LYS A 509 17.88 -22.48 25.30
N ALA A 510 19.03 -22.04 24.79
CA ALA A 510 19.94 -22.87 24.01
C ALA A 510 20.83 -23.76 24.90
N GLN A 511 20.68 -23.68 26.23
CA GLN A 511 21.51 -24.39 27.24
C GLN A 511 23.02 -24.13 27.07
N LEU A 512 23.38 -22.91 26.68
CA LEU A 512 24.75 -22.46 26.50
C LEU A 512 25.26 -21.74 27.76
N SER A 513 26.57 -21.81 28.03
CA SER A 513 27.18 -21.08 29.15
C SER A 513 27.02 -19.59 28.94
N ARG A 514 26.57 -18.85 29.99
CA ARG A 514 26.49 -17.40 29.94
C ARG A 514 27.89 -16.78 29.95
N PRO A 515 28.20 -15.89 29.00
CA PRO A 515 29.44 -15.15 29.01
C PRO A 515 29.55 -14.23 30.24
N ASN A 516 30.79 -13.94 30.68
CA ASN A 516 31.06 -13.00 31.77
C ASN A 516 30.62 -11.57 31.40
N GLY A 517 30.20 -10.77 32.39
CA GLY A 517 29.80 -9.36 32.17
C GLY A 517 28.33 -9.14 31.80
N LEU A 518 27.50 -10.20 31.89
CA LEU A 518 26.06 -10.11 31.68
C LEU A 518 25.24 -10.00 33.00
N GLU A 519 25.87 -9.93 34.13
CA GLU A 519 25.22 -9.89 35.44
C GLU A 519 24.18 -8.76 35.60
N PRO A 520 24.44 -7.52 35.14
CA PRO A 520 23.45 -6.43 35.23
C PRO A 520 22.18 -6.71 34.45
N TYR A 521 22.28 -7.48 33.37
CA TYR A 521 21.14 -7.80 32.47
C TYR A 521 20.34 -8.97 33.00
N THR A 522 20.94 -9.91 33.73
CA THR A 522 20.22 -11.03 34.37
C THR A 522 19.25 -10.54 35.43
N ALA A 523 19.56 -9.46 36.15
CA ALA A 523 18.69 -8.89 37.14
C ALA A 523 17.36 -8.35 36.55
N LEU A 524 17.36 -7.93 35.31
CA LEU A 524 16.15 -7.46 34.61
C LEU A 524 15.18 -8.60 34.21
N LEU A 525 15.70 -9.82 34.10
CA LEU A 525 14.93 -11.01 33.74
C LEU A 525 14.49 -11.81 34.98
N ALA A 526 15.04 -11.49 36.17
CA ALA A 526 14.73 -12.17 37.43
C ALA A 526 13.34 -11.78 37.97
N GLU A 527 12.70 -12.69 38.70
CA GLU A 527 11.50 -12.39 39.45
C GLU A 527 11.87 -11.54 40.69
N GLY A 528 11.40 -10.30 40.75
CA GLY A 528 11.65 -9.37 41.88
C GLY A 528 12.71 -8.31 41.58
N LEU A 529 12.26 -7.10 41.24
CA LEU A 529 13.11 -5.96 41.00
C LEU A 529 13.54 -5.30 42.32
N PRO A 530 14.78 -4.80 42.42
CA PRO A 530 15.21 -4.08 43.62
C PRO A 530 14.38 -2.81 43.84
N GLU A 531 14.14 -2.45 45.10
CA GLU A 531 13.50 -1.18 45.45
C GLU A 531 14.35 0.03 45.00
N ALA A 532 13.71 0.91 44.24
CA ALA A 532 14.35 2.15 43.81
C ALA A 532 14.42 3.16 44.98
N THR A 533 15.57 3.80 45.14
CA THR A 533 15.69 4.96 46.02
C THR A 533 14.97 6.15 45.40
N LEU A 534 13.94 6.63 46.10
CA LEU A 534 13.18 7.80 45.63
C LEU A 534 13.96 9.08 45.90
N PRO A 535 13.81 10.11 45.06
CA PRO A 535 14.39 11.43 45.32
C PRO A 535 13.84 12.04 46.63
N ALA A 536 14.72 12.66 47.40
CA ALA A 536 14.38 13.21 48.71
C ALA A 536 13.34 14.36 48.64
N ASP A 537 13.27 15.04 47.50
CA ASP A 537 12.32 16.14 47.26
C ASP A 537 11.00 15.70 46.62
N LEU A 538 10.77 14.38 46.47
CA LEU A 538 9.54 13.85 45.91
C LEU A 538 8.38 14.04 46.92
N LYS A 539 7.39 14.84 46.54
CA LYS A 539 6.14 15.08 47.28
C LYS A 539 4.96 14.30 46.66
N ALA A 540 5.04 12.99 46.70
CA ALA A 540 3.98 12.13 46.27
C ALA A 540 4.01 10.77 46.97
N ASP A 541 2.85 10.27 47.34
CA ASP A 541 2.67 8.88 47.74
C ASP A 541 2.38 8.02 46.50
N LEU A 542 3.39 7.22 46.11
CA LEU A 542 3.26 6.36 44.95
C LEU A 542 2.34 5.17 45.29
N ARG A 543 1.35 4.91 44.41
CA ARG A 543 0.54 3.71 44.48
C ARG A 543 1.41 2.48 44.23
N SER A 544 0.97 1.29 44.62
CA SER A 544 1.72 0.04 44.52
C SER A 544 2.23 -0.21 43.09
N TYR A 545 1.36 -0.05 42.09
CA TYR A 545 1.76 -0.19 40.66
C TYR A 545 2.73 0.90 40.22
N GLN A 546 2.59 2.15 40.67
CA GLN A 546 3.53 3.22 40.34
C GLN A 546 4.90 2.95 40.95
N ARG A 547 4.94 2.45 42.20
CA ARG A 547 6.19 2.02 42.88
C ARG A 547 6.86 0.92 42.06
N HIS A 548 6.10 -0.08 41.60
CA HIS A 548 6.62 -1.13 40.75
C HIS A 548 7.18 -0.56 39.42
N GLY A 549 6.48 0.41 38.80
CA GLY A 549 6.97 1.09 37.59
C GLY A 549 8.25 1.88 37.81
N VAL A 550 8.35 2.57 38.93
CA VAL A 550 9.57 3.31 39.31
C VAL A 550 10.75 2.37 39.59
N ASN A 551 10.52 1.24 40.27
CA ASN A 551 11.54 0.22 40.50
C ASN A 551 12.06 -0.34 39.18
N TRP A 552 11.15 -0.65 38.21
CA TRP A 552 11.50 -1.13 36.89
C TRP A 552 12.28 -0.07 36.07
N LEU A 553 11.81 1.19 36.04
CA LEU A 553 12.51 2.29 35.37
C LEU A 553 13.93 2.49 35.93
N SER A 554 14.06 2.41 37.26
CA SER A 554 15.37 2.53 37.94
C SER A 554 16.32 1.39 37.57
N ALA A 555 15.79 0.14 37.52
CA ALA A 555 16.58 -1.03 37.11
C ALA A 555 17.03 -0.93 35.65
N VAL A 556 16.16 -0.56 34.71
CA VAL A 556 16.48 -0.34 33.30
C VAL A 556 17.52 0.76 33.14
N LYS A 557 17.35 1.88 33.87
CA LYS A 557 18.31 2.99 33.86
C LYS A 557 19.70 2.57 34.39
N SER A 558 19.72 1.80 35.47
CA SER A 558 20.99 1.31 36.07
C SER A 558 21.72 0.35 35.12
N ALA A 559 21.00 -0.39 34.29
CA ALA A 559 21.56 -1.23 33.24
C ALA A 559 22.00 -0.42 31.99
N LYS A 560 21.86 0.90 31.99
CA LYS A 560 22.13 1.81 30.84
C LYS A 560 21.31 1.47 29.60
N LEU A 561 20.05 1.12 29.82
CA LEU A 561 19.07 0.76 28.79
C LEU A 561 17.97 1.81 28.74
N GLY A 562 17.29 1.93 27.60
CA GLY A 562 16.12 2.78 27.47
C GLY A 562 14.82 2.02 27.77
N ALA A 563 13.78 2.76 28.10
CA ALA A 563 12.49 2.23 28.52
C ALA A 563 11.31 2.84 27.75
N ILE A 564 10.26 2.05 27.53
CA ILE A 564 8.96 2.49 27.03
C ILE A 564 7.90 2.24 28.10
N LEU A 565 7.41 3.30 28.71
CA LEU A 565 6.29 3.23 29.66
C LEU A 565 4.99 3.49 28.90
N ALA A 566 4.31 2.40 28.59
CA ALA A 566 3.09 2.37 27.75
C ALA A 566 1.80 2.19 28.57
N ASP A 567 1.79 2.62 29.83
CA ASP A 567 0.62 2.58 30.70
C ASP A 567 -0.57 3.33 30.11
N ASP A 568 -1.79 2.87 30.41
CA ASP A 568 -3.00 3.59 30.06
C ASP A 568 -2.94 5.05 30.51
N MET A 569 -3.64 5.91 29.79
CA MET A 569 -3.69 7.34 30.14
C MET A 569 -4.33 7.56 31.51
N GLY A 570 -3.75 8.46 32.31
CA GLY A 570 -4.23 8.75 33.67
C GLY A 570 -3.67 7.85 34.77
N LEU A 571 -2.76 6.91 34.45
CA LEU A 571 -2.04 6.10 35.45
C LEU A 571 -0.80 6.82 36.06
N GLY A 572 -0.59 8.09 35.72
CA GLY A 572 0.52 8.89 36.32
C GLY A 572 1.89 8.58 35.74
N LYS A 573 1.97 8.44 34.40
CA LYS A 573 3.25 8.25 33.69
C LYS A 573 4.25 9.37 33.98
N THR A 574 3.79 10.63 33.98
CA THR A 574 4.62 11.80 34.28
C THR A 574 5.21 11.72 35.69
N LEU A 575 4.42 11.36 36.71
CA LEU A 575 4.88 11.19 38.10
C LEU A 575 5.95 10.07 38.20
N GLN A 576 5.70 8.93 37.52
CA GLN A 576 6.68 7.82 37.50
C GLN A 576 7.99 8.26 36.83
N ALA A 577 7.91 8.99 35.71
CA ALA A 577 9.06 9.55 35.03
C ALA A 577 9.82 10.55 35.93
N LEU A 578 9.11 11.51 36.56
CA LEU A 578 9.69 12.48 37.49
C LEU A 578 10.39 11.82 38.72
N SER A 579 9.89 10.64 39.13
CA SER A 579 10.49 9.89 40.25
C SER A 579 11.86 9.28 39.94
N VAL A 580 12.23 9.13 38.65
CA VAL A 580 13.54 8.59 38.20
C VAL A 580 14.42 9.63 37.54
N VAL A 581 13.95 10.86 37.38
CA VAL A 581 14.72 11.98 36.86
C VAL A 581 15.86 12.36 37.85
N CYS A 582 17.07 12.42 37.32
CA CYS A 582 18.24 12.98 38.01
C CYS A 582 19.16 13.61 36.97
N GLY A 583 19.92 14.63 37.37
CA GLY A 583 20.80 15.38 36.51
C GLY A 583 20.05 16.13 35.38
N LYS A 584 20.77 16.56 34.35
CA LYS A 584 20.20 17.33 33.22
C LYS A 584 19.24 16.46 32.42
N THR A 585 17.99 16.88 32.42
CA THR A 585 16.90 16.15 31.75
C THR A 585 16.23 17.00 30.66
N LEU A 586 16.08 16.44 29.48
CA LEU A 586 15.33 17.02 28.38
C LEU A 586 14.01 16.29 28.25
N VAL A 587 12.89 17.04 28.26
CA VAL A 587 11.54 16.53 27.99
C VAL A 587 11.07 17.12 26.69
N ILE A 588 10.69 16.25 25.78
CA ILE A 588 10.13 16.61 24.49
C ILE A 588 8.67 16.15 24.49
N CYS A 589 7.75 17.08 24.33
CA CYS A 589 6.34 16.80 24.42
C CYS A 589 5.52 17.67 23.43
N PRO A 590 4.26 17.34 23.16
CA PRO A 590 3.35 18.24 22.44
C PRO A 590 3.24 19.58 23.16
N ARG A 591 3.13 20.67 22.39
CA ARG A 591 3.03 22.05 22.91
C ARG A 591 1.99 22.19 24.03
N SER A 592 0.84 21.57 23.88
CA SER A 592 -0.26 21.60 24.87
C SER A 592 0.11 21.05 26.23
N VAL A 593 1.17 20.24 26.34
CA VAL A 593 1.56 19.55 27.58
C VAL A 593 2.76 20.22 28.26
N VAL A 594 3.43 21.16 27.58
CA VAL A 594 4.63 21.83 28.12
C VAL A 594 4.39 22.43 29.51
N HIS A 595 3.30 23.23 29.65
CA HIS A 595 2.97 23.83 30.93
C HIS A 595 2.59 22.80 32.00
N ASN A 596 1.93 21.71 31.60
CA ASN A 596 1.57 20.63 32.50
C ASN A 596 2.85 19.97 33.12
N TRP A 597 3.87 19.71 32.29
CA TRP A 597 5.13 19.18 32.77
C TRP A 597 5.81 20.08 33.80
N ILE A 598 5.81 21.40 33.55
CA ILE A 598 6.37 22.38 34.50
C ILE A 598 5.59 22.40 35.80
N ASN A 599 4.26 22.38 35.75
CA ASN A 599 3.41 22.40 36.93
C ASN A 599 3.52 21.09 37.73
N GLU A 600 3.51 19.93 37.07
CA GLU A 600 3.70 18.64 37.72
C GLU A 600 5.13 18.54 38.34
N ALA A 601 6.16 19.02 37.67
CA ALA A 601 7.50 19.05 38.21
C ALA A 601 7.60 19.95 39.47
N LYS A 602 7.02 21.15 39.43
CA LYS A 602 6.96 22.05 40.59
C LYS A 602 6.17 21.47 41.77
N HIS A 603 5.09 20.74 41.46
CA HIS A 603 4.25 20.14 42.48
C HIS A 603 4.88 18.92 43.13
N PHE A 604 5.40 17.99 42.34
CA PHE A 604 5.90 16.69 42.82
C PHE A 604 7.42 16.72 43.13
N ARG A 605 8.17 17.55 42.45
CA ARG A 605 9.65 17.66 42.58
C ARG A 605 10.09 19.13 42.71
N PRO A 606 9.69 19.84 43.79
CA PRO A 606 9.96 21.27 43.97
C PRO A 606 11.45 21.64 44.00
N GLY A 607 12.34 20.67 44.21
CA GLY A 607 13.78 20.87 44.17
C GLY A 607 14.36 20.98 42.74
N LEU A 608 13.60 20.62 41.67
CA LEU A 608 14.06 20.69 40.29
C LEU A 608 13.92 22.13 39.74
N ARG A 609 14.99 22.67 39.20
CA ARG A 609 14.98 23.94 38.44
C ARG A 609 14.46 23.61 37.02
N THR A 610 13.31 24.15 36.68
CA THR A 610 12.64 23.87 35.41
C THR A 610 12.78 25.02 34.45
N ALA A 611 13.13 24.78 33.20
CA ALA A 611 13.19 25.75 32.11
C ALA A 611 12.31 25.29 30.91
N VAL A 612 11.82 26.27 30.16
CA VAL A 612 11.10 26.00 28.91
C VAL A 612 11.95 26.50 27.74
N TYR A 613 12.32 25.59 26.87
CA TYR A 613 13.02 25.92 25.62
C TYR A 613 12.00 26.18 24.51
N HIS A 614 11.63 27.47 24.32
CA HIS A 614 10.56 27.87 23.41
C HIS A 614 10.72 29.34 22.95
N GLY A 615 10.14 29.70 21.81
CA GLY A 615 10.07 31.07 21.31
C GLY A 615 11.26 31.52 20.46
N PRO A 616 11.22 32.72 19.88
CA PRO A 616 12.33 33.31 19.13
C PRO A 616 13.50 33.67 20.04
N GLY A 617 14.74 33.38 19.61
CA GLY A 617 15.95 33.67 20.41
C GLY A 617 16.14 32.76 21.63
N ARG A 618 15.50 31.59 21.64
CA ARG A 618 15.60 30.56 22.68
C ARG A 618 17.05 30.16 22.94
N GLN A 619 17.37 29.95 24.19
CA GLN A 619 18.69 29.47 24.65
C GLN A 619 18.47 28.38 25.69
N ILE A 620 19.36 27.39 25.72
CA ILE A 620 19.35 26.37 26.75
C ILE A 620 19.83 26.98 28.06
N GLU A 621 19.02 26.91 29.11
CA GLU A 621 19.38 27.37 30.44
C GLU A 621 20.29 26.34 31.11
N GLU A 622 21.60 26.65 31.21
CA GLU A 622 22.60 25.71 31.72
C GLU A 622 22.35 25.31 33.18
N THR A 623 21.68 26.15 33.96
CA THR A 623 21.37 25.93 35.36
C THR A 623 20.16 25.07 35.59
N ALA A 624 19.34 24.84 34.53
CA ALA A 624 18.13 24.03 34.63
C ALA A 624 18.47 22.55 34.80
N ASP A 625 17.73 21.87 35.69
CA ASP A 625 17.77 20.44 35.88
C ASP A 625 16.80 19.73 34.94
N LEU A 626 15.68 20.38 34.60
CA LEU A 626 14.66 19.88 33.70
C LEU A 626 14.36 20.94 32.63
N THR A 627 14.67 20.66 31.39
CA THR A 627 14.33 21.50 30.22
C THR A 627 13.20 20.86 29.44
N VAL A 628 12.11 21.60 29.20
CA VAL A 628 10.95 21.13 28.44
C VAL A 628 10.89 21.83 27.09
N THR A 629 10.71 21.07 26.02
CA THR A 629 10.59 21.58 24.65
C THR A 629 9.54 20.81 23.84
N THR A 630 9.31 21.23 22.59
CA THR A 630 8.35 20.58 21.69
C THR A 630 9.06 19.76 20.61
N TYR A 631 8.31 18.82 19.98
CA TYR A 631 8.79 18.04 18.84
C TYR A 631 9.22 18.91 17.65
N ALA A 632 8.52 20.01 17.42
CA ALA A 632 8.86 20.93 16.34
C ALA A 632 10.21 21.60 16.58
N LEU A 633 10.47 22.08 17.81
CA LEU A 633 11.73 22.71 18.18
C LEU A 633 12.87 21.70 18.28
N MET A 634 12.60 20.49 18.77
CA MET A 634 13.59 19.41 18.74
C MET A 634 14.12 19.18 17.32
N ARG A 635 13.22 19.11 16.33
CA ARG A 635 13.60 18.94 14.92
C ARG A 635 14.43 20.09 14.37
N LEU A 636 14.08 21.34 14.72
CA LEU A 636 14.76 22.53 14.23
C LEU A 636 16.16 22.71 14.86
N ASP A 637 16.30 22.36 16.13
CA ASP A 637 17.47 22.68 16.94
C ASP A 637 18.23 21.44 17.44
N THR A 638 18.13 20.34 16.71
CA THR A 638 18.73 19.05 17.09
C THR A 638 20.22 19.18 17.41
N GLU A 639 20.96 19.93 16.60
CA GLU A 639 22.43 20.16 16.83
C GLU A 639 22.70 20.89 18.14
N GLU A 640 21.90 21.91 18.46
CA GLU A 640 22.03 22.68 19.70
C GLU A 640 21.69 21.83 20.92
N LEU A 641 20.62 21.06 20.85
CA LEU A 641 20.21 20.13 21.90
C LEU A 641 21.25 19.03 22.13
N ASN A 642 21.93 18.56 21.09
CA ASN A 642 22.99 17.56 21.23
C ASN A 642 24.30 18.08 21.83
N ARG A 643 24.50 19.40 21.96
CA ARG A 643 25.67 19.96 22.66
C ARG A 643 25.61 19.76 24.16
N VAL A 644 24.42 19.50 24.72
CA VAL A 644 24.24 19.27 26.14
C VAL A 644 24.34 17.78 26.45
N PRO A 645 25.17 17.36 27.43
CA PRO A 645 25.22 15.97 27.88
C PRO A 645 24.02 15.66 28.76
N TRP A 646 22.92 15.23 28.11
CA TRP A 646 21.68 14.87 28.81
C TRP A 646 21.83 13.55 29.57
N GLU A 647 21.55 13.58 30.87
CA GLU A 647 21.42 12.34 31.66
C GLU A 647 20.15 11.57 31.32
N THR A 648 19.09 12.29 31.06
CA THR A 648 17.80 11.69 30.71
C THR A 648 17.14 12.46 29.55
N ILE A 649 16.64 11.75 28.57
CA ILE A 649 15.76 12.31 27.52
C ILE A 649 14.42 11.59 27.60
N ILE A 650 13.34 12.36 27.71
CA ILE A 650 11.99 11.85 27.81
C ILE A 650 11.20 12.32 26.58
N LEU A 651 10.61 11.38 25.86
CA LEU A 651 9.60 11.68 24.83
C LEU A 651 8.23 11.41 25.41
N ASP A 652 7.41 12.44 25.55
CA ASP A 652 6.02 12.29 26.01
C ASP A 652 5.06 12.40 24.82
N GLU A 653 3.99 11.60 24.83
CA GLU A 653 3.09 11.39 23.71
C GLU A 653 3.88 11.06 22.42
N ALA A 654 4.72 10.02 22.53
CA ALA A 654 5.75 9.71 21.54
C ALA A 654 5.17 9.22 20.18
N GLN A 655 3.86 9.16 20.01
CA GLN A 655 3.24 8.99 18.70
C GLN A 655 3.69 10.05 17.67
N ALA A 656 4.27 11.17 18.12
CA ALA A 656 4.86 12.18 17.24
C ALA A 656 6.02 11.65 16.37
N ILE A 657 6.72 10.60 16.82
CA ILE A 657 7.84 9.98 16.10
C ILE A 657 7.51 8.58 15.55
N LYS A 658 6.24 8.20 15.50
CA LYS A 658 5.82 6.86 15.06
C LYS A 658 6.17 6.54 13.61
N ASN A 659 6.18 7.53 12.73
CA ASN A 659 6.66 7.34 11.36
C ASN A 659 8.20 7.38 11.33
N PRO A 660 8.89 6.24 11.09
CA PRO A 660 10.34 6.16 11.13
C PRO A 660 11.05 7.02 10.07
N GLU A 661 10.35 7.36 8.99
CA GLU A 661 10.86 8.16 7.87
C GLU A 661 10.58 9.66 8.04
N SER A 662 9.93 10.06 9.14
CA SER A 662 9.65 11.47 9.42
C SER A 662 10.89 12.19 9.96
N GLN A 663 11.01 13.47 9.64
CA GLN A 663 12.10 14.32 10.18
C GLN A 663 12.09 14.38 11.72
N ALA A 664 10.92 14.30 12.34
CA ALA A 664 10.80 14.26 13.79
C ALA A 664 11.38 12.96 14.37
N ALA A 665 11.16 11.81 13.73
CA ALA A 665 11.76 10.55 14.15
C ALA A 665 13.28 10.55 13.94
N GLU A 666 13.77 11.04 12.80
CA GLU A 666 15.19 11.16 12.50
C GLU A 666 15.91 12.06 13.53
N ALA A 667 15.33 13.22 13.81
CA ALA A 667 15.85 14.13 14.83
C ALA A 667 15.88 13.48 16.22
N ALA A 668 14.78 12.81 16.62
CA ALA A 668 14.73 12.12 17.91
C ALA A 668 15.76 10.99 18.00
N HIS A 669 15.92 10.18 16.96
CA HIS A 669 16.90 9.09 16.91
C HIS A 669 18.35 9.60 17.01
N SER A 670 18.63 10.82 16.53
CA SER A 670 19.96 11.44 16.58
C SER A 670 20.30 12.09 17.93
N LEU A 671 19.32 12.26 18.83
CA LEU A 671 19.58 12.81 20.16
C LEU A 671 20.41 11.85 21.03
N HIS A 672 21.34 12.41 21.81
CA HIS A 672 22.22 11.64 22.68
C HIS A 672 21.86 11.89 24.15
N GLY A 673 21.56 10.81 24.88
CA GLY A 673 21.30 10.84 26.32
C GLY A 673 21.64 9.51 26.98
N ALA A 674 22.05 9.55 28.25
CA ALA A 674 22.46 8.34 28.96
C ALA A 674 21.29 7.42 29.26
N PHE A 675 20.11 7.97 29.54
CA PHE A 675 18.84 7.25 29.69
C PHE A 675 17.77 7.82 28.76
N ARG A 676 17.12 6.99 27.96
CA ARG A 676 16.08 7.38 27.03
C ARG A 676 14.75 6.76 27.44
N LEU A 677 13.76 7.60 27.72
CA LEU A 677 12.45 7.18 28.20
C LEU A 677 11.36 7.63 27.23
N VAL A 678 10.55 6.70 26.80
CA VAL A 678 9.36 6.93 25.99
C VAL A 678 8.13 6.81 26.85
N LEU A 679 7.28 7.82 26.84
CA LEU A 679 5.94 7.80 27.46
C LEU A 679 4.89 7.82 26.36
N THR A 680 4.02 6.86 26.36
CA THR A 680 2.89 6.78 25.41
C THR A 680 1.72 6.03 26.01
N GLY A 681 0.49 6.37 25.62
CA GLY A 681 -0.69 5.54 25.95
C GLY A 681 -0.96 4.48 24.89
N THR A 682 -0.39 4.66 23.70
CA THR A 682 -0.62 3.82 22.51
C THR A 682 0.72 3.56 21.82
N PRO A 683 1.44 2.51 22.20
CA PRO A 683 2.77 2.21 21.61
C PRO A 683 2.68 1.78 20.15
N ILE A 684 1.55 1.24 19.74
CA ILE A 684 1.22 0.84 18.36
C ILE A 684 -0.20 1.34 18.07
N GLU A 685 -0.39 2.09 17.00
CA GLU A 685 -1.70 2.54 16.54
C GLU A 685 -2.13 1.84 15.26
N ASN A 686 -1.24 1.77 14.27
CA ASN A 686 -1.58 1.30 12.92
C ASN A 686 -0.58 0.27 12.35
N ARG A 687 0.71 0.34 12.66
CA ARG A 687 1.76 -0.50 12.06
C ARG A 687 2.84 -0.85 13.06
N LEU A 688 3.41 -2.04 12.92
CA LEU A 688 4.54 -2.49 13.76
C LEU A 688 5.79 -1.62 13.58
N GLU A 689 5.95 -0.98 12.42
CA GLU A 689 7.04 -0.03 12.17
C GLU A 689 6.97 1.20 13.08
N GLU A 690 5.77 1.57 13.55
CA GLU A 690 5.61 2.64 14.54
C GLU A 690 6.32 2.28 15.84
N PHE A 691 6.14 1.03 16.27
CA PHE A 691 6.83 0.50 17.45
C PHE A 691 8.35 0.40 17.25
N TRP A 692 8.79 0.01 16.04
CA TRP A 692 10.22 0.01 15.69
C TRP A 692 10.82 1.40 15.90
N SER A 693 10.14 2.46 15.48
CA SER A 693 10.64 3.83 15.65
C SER A 693 10.78 4.22 17.12
N LEU A 694 9.82 3.88 17.97
CA LEU A 694 9.89 4.12 19.42
C LEU A 694 11.04 3.35 20.06
N MET A 695 11.19 2.07 19.66
CA MET A 695 12.27 1.23 20.19
C MET A 695 13.65 1.67 19.70
N GLN A 696 13.75 2.16 18.46
CA GLN A 696 14.98 2.72 17.90
C GLN A 696 15.45 3.97 18.66
N PHE A 697 14.51 4.78 19.15
CA PHE A 697 14.86 5.87 20.06
C PHE A 697 15.28 5.33 21.42
N ALA A 698 14.49 4.46 22.07
CA ALA A 698 14.77 3.97 23.41
C ALA A 698 16.05 3.12 23.45
N ASN A 699 16.15 2.11 22.58
CA ASN A 699 17.24 1.13 22.55
C ASN A 699 17.74 0.96 21.10
N PRO A 700 18.59 1.87 20.61
CA PRO A 700 19.08 1.85 19.24
C PRO A 700 19.68 0.50 18.86
N GLY A 701 19.31 -0.02 17.71
CA GLY A 701 19.86 -1.25 17.13
C GLY A 701 19.25 -2.55 17.67
N LEU A 702 18.48 -2.58 18.76
CA LEU A 702 17.89 -3.81 19.31
C LEU A 702 17.09 -4.59 18.28
N LEU A 703 16.25 -3.91 17.51
CA LEU A 703 15.41 -4.54 16.48
C LEU A 703 16.11 -4.59 15.10
N GLY A 704 17.35 -4.11 15.00
CA GLY A 704 18.10 -4.03 13.75
C GLY A 704 17.59 -2.93 12.83
N LYS A 705 18.03 -2.96 11.56
CA LYS A 705 17.57 -2.00 10.53
C LYS A 705 16.09 -2.18 10.22
N LEU A 706 15.40 -1.11 9.84
CA LEU A 706 13.97 -1.13 9.51
C LEU A 706 13.62 -2.17 8.42
N SER A 707 14.47 -2.30 7.38
CA SER A 707 14.27 -3.32 6.34
C SER A 707 14.30 -4.73 6.90
N SER A 708 15.28 -5.03 7.76
CA SER A 708 15.41 -6.31 8.45
C SER A 708 14.23 -6.59 9.41
N PHE A 709 13.76 -5.56 10.13
CA PHE A 709 12.59 -5.66 11.00
C PHE A 709 11.31 -5.98 10.21
N LYS A 710 11.11 -5.33 9.05
CA LYS A 710 9.98 -5.62 8.16
C LYS A 710 9.95 -7.09 7.76
N THR A 711 11.07 -7.63 7.33
CA THR A 711 11.17 -9.02 6.87
C THR A 711 11.04 -10.04 8.02
N ARG A 712 11.61 -9.76 9.19
CA ARG A 712 11.63 -10.69 10.33
C ARG A 712 10.35 -10.68 11.15
N PHE A 713 9.68 -9.53 11.27
CA PHE A 713 8.55 -9.36 12.17
C PHE A 713 7.31 -8.78 11.48
N SER A 714 7.39 -7.62 10.83
CA SER A 714 6.21 -6.91 10.36
C SER A 714 5.43 -7.71 9.32
N GLN A 715 6.08 -8.18 8.26
CA GLN A 715 5.44 -8.96 7.21
C GLN A 715 4.92 -10.32 7.69
N PRO A 716 5.71 -11.15 8.44
CA PRO A 716 5.22 -12.42 8.95
C PRO A 716 4.03 -12.27 9.91
N ILE A 717 4.10 -11.32 10.84
CA ILE A 717 3.02 -11.06 11.80
C ILE A 717 1.73 -10.61 11.07
N SER A 718 1.86 -9.73 10.08
CA SER A 718 0.73 -9.32 9.24
C SER A 718 0.15 -10.49 8.44
N GLY A 719 0.96 -11.47 8.10
CA GLY A 719 0.56 -12.75 7.48
C GLY A 719 0.00 -13.79 8.46
N GLY A 720 -0.12 -13.46 9.77
CA GLY A 720 -0.68 -14.36 10.79
C GLY A 720 0.35 -15.26 11.48
N ASP A 721 1.66 -15.03 11.33
CA ASP A 721 2.71 -15.79 12.02
C ASP A 721 2.76 -15.46 13.52
N THR A 722 2.14 -16.33 14.33
CA THR A 722 2.10 -16.22 15.80
C THR A 722 3.47 -16.43 16.43
N ALA A 723 4.35 -17.22 15.82
CA ALA A 723 5.71 -17.48 16.33
C ALA A 723 6.56 -16.20 16.24
N ALA A 724 6.50 -15.48 15.11
CA ALA A 724 7.16 -14.19 14.96
C ALA A 724 6.65 -13.16 15.98
N ALA A 725 5.33 -13.12 16.23
CA ALA A 725 4.74 -12.26 17.24
C ALA A 725 5.24 -12.60 18.67
N GLN A 726 5.33 -13.89 18.97
CA GLN A 726 5.84 -14.34 20.27
C GLN A 726 7.32 -14.01 20.47
N ARG A 727 8.16 -14.18 19.44
CA ARG A 727 9.57 -13.79 19.47
C ARG A 727 9.74 -12.29 19.71
N LEU A 728 8.98 -11.46 18.98
CA LEU A 728 9.02 -10.02 19.16
C LEU A 728 8.65 -9.63 20.61
N ARG A 729 7.57 -10.21 21.16
CA ARG A 729 7.15 -9.97 22.55
C ARG A 729 8.26 -10.33 23.55
N GLN A 730 8.91 -11.48 23.38
CA GLN A 730 10.01 -11.90 24.26
C GLN A 730 11.17 -10.92 24.20
N LEU A 731 11.55 -10.48 23.00
CA LEU A 731 12.66 -9.56 22.78
C LEU A 731 12.42 -8.18 23.42
N ILE A 732 11.18 -7.67 23.36
CA ILE A 732 10.86 -6.32 23.84
C ILE A 732 10.39 -6.26 25.29
N ARG A 733 9.94 -7.37 25.87
CA ARG A 733 9.38 -7.47 27.23
C ARG A 733 10.21 -6.77 28.31
N PRO A 734 11.54 -6.85 28.34
CA PRO A 734 12.36 -6.18 29.38
C PRO A 734 12.28 -4.66 29.33
N PHE A 735 11.97 -4.08 28.17
CA PHE A 735 12.05 -2.65 27.87
C PHE A 735 10.71 -1.94 27.81
N VAL A 736 9.61 -2.69 27.85
CA VAL A 736 8.25 -2.16 27.69
C VAL A 736 7.41 -2.54 28.90
N MET A 737 6.82 -1.55 29.55
CA MET A 737 5.84 -1.76 30.60
C MET A 737 4.49 -1.18 30.15
N ARG A 738 3.46 -2.03 30.11
CA ARG A 738 2.08 -1.65 29.79
C ARG A 738 1.14 -2.20 30.86
N ARG A 739 0.27 -1.35 31.41
CA ARG A 739 -0.75 -1.73 32.38
C ARG A 739 -2.05 -1.05 32.02
N HIS A 740 -3.13 -1.78 32.16
CA HIS A 740 -4.47 -1.25 31.95
C HIS A 740 -5.07 -0.75 33.26
N LYS A 741 -5.90 0.31 33.18
CA LYS A 741 -6.57 0.88 34.35
C LYS A 741 -7.37 -0.15 35.14
N ARG A 742 -8.10 -1.00 34.44
CA ARG A 742 -8.92 -2.06 35.04
C ARG A 742 -8.15 -3.05 35.92
N ASP A 743 -6.83 -3.23 35.59
CA ASP A 743 -6.01 -4.22 36.27
C ASP A 743 -5.32 -3.64 37.53
N VAL A 744 -5.09 -2.33 37.55
CA VAL A 744 -4.28 -1.69 38.63
C VAL A 744 -5.03 -0.66 39.47
N LEU A 745 -6.26 -0.27 39.07
CA LEU A 745 -7.10 0.72 39.78
C LEU A 745 -8.52 0.21 39.97
N PRO A 746 -8.72 -0.82 40.82
CA PRO A 746 -10.06 -1.34 41.09
C PRO A 746 -10.99 -0.32 41.79
N GLU A 747 -10.43 0.71 42.43
CA GLU A 747 -11.16 1.79 43.06
C GLU A 747 -11.67 2.87 42.10
N LEU A 748 -11.23 2.89 40.85
CA LEU A 748 -11.72 3.84 39.85
C LEU A 748 -13.18 3.51 39.51
N PRO A 749 -14.10 4.48 39.57
CA PRO A 749 -15.50 4.25 39.20
C PRO A 749 -15.62 3.62 37.79
N PRO A 750 -16.66 2.80 37.55
CA PRO A 750 -16.83 2.12 36.29
C PRO A 750 -17.01 3.12 35.13
N ARG A 751 -16.53 2.74 33.95
CA ARG A 751 -16.82 3.40 32.68
C ARG A 751 -17.85 2.58 31.92
N THR A 752 -18.92 3.21 31.49
CA THR A 752 -19.96 2.64 30.63
C THR A 752 -19.89 3.29 29.27
N ASP A 753 -19.76 2.50 28.23
CA ASP A 753 -19.77 2.96 26.85
C ASP A 753 -21.12 2.65 26.22
N ASP A 754 -21.81 3.66 25.71
CA ASP A 754 -23.13 3.59 25.10
C ASP A 754 -23.13 4.15 23.69
N ILE A 755 -23.95 3.58 22.80
CA ILE A 755 -24.14 4.04 21.44
C ILE A 755 -25.55 4.61 21.30
N LEU A 756 -25.63 5.92 21.14
CA LEU A 756 -26.88 6.62 20.87
C LEU A 756 -27.12 6.64 19.36
N LEU A 757 -28.01 5.76 18.89
CA LEU A 757 -28.44 5.74 17.52
C LEU A 757 -29.41 6.90 17.23
N VAL A 758 -29.18 7.60 16.15
CA VAL A 758 -29.98 8.77 15.72
C VAL A 758 -30.52 8.51 14.33
N ASP A 759 -31.82 8.56 14.18
CA ASP A 759 -32.48 8.50 12.89
C ASP A 759 -32.40 9.90 12.24
N LEU A 760 -31.87 9.99 11.04
CA LEU A 760 -31.85 11.23 10.25
C LEU A 760 -33.26 11.58 9.80
N ASP A 761 -33.64 12.87 9.82
CA ASP A 761 -34.91 13.32 9.26
C ASP A 761 -34.99 13.06 7.73
N GLU A 762 -36.17 13.27 7.14
CA GLU A 762 -36.37 12.98 5.72
C GLU A 762 -35.45 13.82 4.84
N GLY A 763 -35.25 15.10 5.13
CA GLY A 763 -34.39 16.00 4.35
C GLY A 763 -32.91 15.64 4.48
N GLU A 764 -32.45 15.35 5.70
CA GLU A 764 -31.08 14.86 5.94
C GLU A 764 -30.82 13.53 5.23
N ARG A 765 -31.82 12.62 5.27
CA ARG A 765 -31.74 11.31 4.64
C ARG A 765 -31.69 11.42 3.11
N GLU A 766 -32.45 12.29 2.51
CA GLU A 766 -32.41 12.52 1.06
C GLU A 766 -31.04 13.00 0.60
N VAL A 767 -30.51 14.03 1.27
CA VAL A 767 -29.17 14.56 0.97
C VAL A 767 -28.09 13.50 1.17
N TYR A 768 -28.15 12.76 2.29
CA TYR A 768 -27.22 11.69 2.58
C TYR A 768 -27.25 10.61 1.50
N ASN A 769 -28.42 10.15 1.09
CA ASN A 769 -28.60 9.12 0.07
C ASN A 769 -28.10 9.57 -1.30
N SER A 770 -28.30 10.85 -1.66
CA SER A 770 -27.75 11.43 -2.88
C SER A 770 -26.22 11.37 -2.90
N LEU A 771 -25.58 11.79 -1.79
CA LEU A 771 -24.13 11.73 -1.64
C LEU A 771 -23.61 10.27 -1.63
N LEU A 772 -24.34 9.35 -1.02
CA LEU A 772 -23.99 7.92 -1.02
C LEU A 772 -24.04 7.33 -2.42
N TRP A 773 -25.05 7.70 -3.20
CA TRP A 773 -25.17 7.28 -4.60
C TRP A 773 -24.00 7.80 -5.44
N ASP A 774 -23.62 9.07 -5.27
CA ASP A 774 -22.45 9.66 -5.93
C ASP A 774 -21.15 8.97 -5.51
N ALA A 775 -20.98 8.70 -4.22
CA ALA A 775 -19.83 8.00 -3.68
C ALA A 775 -19.69 6.58 -4.25
N ARG A 776 -20.81 5.84 -4.36
CA ARG A 776 -20.86 4.52 -4.99
C ARG A 776 -20.47 4.57 -6.47
N ASN A 777 -20.97 5.55 -7.20
CA ASN A 777 -20.60 5.73 -8.61
C ASN A 777 -19.11 6.06 -8.80
N ILE A 778 -18.52 6.83 -7.88
CA ILE A 778 -17.08 7.12 -7.86
C ILE A 778 -16.30 5.84 -7.56
N ALA A 779 -16.71 5.07 -6.56
CA ALA A 779 -16.06 3.81 -6.18
C ALA A 779 -16.11 2.78 -7.33
N LEU A 780 -17.26 2.61 -7.98
CA LEU A 780 -17.44 1.68 -9.10
C LEU A 780 -16.63 2.08 -10.35
N LYS A 781 -16.51 3.37 -10.64
CA LYS A 781 -15.72 3.87 -11.79
C LYS A 781 -14.22 3.87 -11.50
N GLY A 782 -13.84 3.82 -10.25
CA GLY A 782 -12.49 4.15 -9.77
C GLY A 782 -11.58 2.98 -9.42
N LEU A 783 -12.06 1.76 -9.44
CA LEU A 783 -11.26 0.57 -9.06
C LEU A 783 -10.09 0.25 -10.01
N ALA A 784 -9.94 0.99 -11.10
CA ALA A 784 -8.92 0.74 -12.13
C ALA A 784 -7.68 1.67 -12.08
N SER A 785 -7.64 2.74 -11.27
CA SER A 785 -6.49 3.67 -11.24
C SER A 785 -6.26 4.32 -9.88
N ASP A 786 -4.98 4.57 -9.51
CA ASP A 786 -4.57 5.19 -8.23
C ASP A 786 -5.12 6.60 -7.98
N ASN A 787 -5.50 7.33 -9.02
CA ASN A 787 -6.08 8.68 -8.91
C ASN A 787 -7.47 8.72 -8.25
N ASN A 788 -8.12 7.57 -8.04
CA ASN A 788 -9.49 7.51 -7.52
C ASN A 788 -9.60 7.23 -6.01
N LEU A 789 -8.50 6.88 -5.35
CA LEU A 789 -8.46 6.70 -3.90
C LEU A 789 -8.81 8.02 -3.17
N PHE A 790 -8.28 9.13 -3.65
CA PHE A 790 -8.55 10.46 -3.08
C PHE A 790 -10.00 10.88 -3.26
N ALA A 791 -10.61 10.60 -4.41
CA ALA A 791 -12.02 10.89 -4.64
C ALA A 791 -12.93 10.07 -3.71
N ALA A 792 -12.58 8.81 -3.43
CA ALA A 792 -13.30 7.98 -2.47
C ALA A 792 -13.17 8.51 -1.04
N LEU A 793 -11.98 8.96 -0.63
CA LEU A 793 -11.76 9.57 0.68
C LEU A 793 -12.52 10.90 0.83
N GLU A 794 -12.57 11.73 -0.22
CA GLU A 794 -13.37 12.95 -0.21
C GLU A 794 -14.88 12.63 -0.11
N ALA A 795 -15.35 11.65 -0.87
CA ALA A 795 -16.74 11.20 -0.79
C ALA A 795 -17.10 10.71 0.62
N LEU A 796 -16.23 9.93 1.26
CA LEU A 796 -16.39 9.49 2.64
C LEU A 796 -16.39 10.68 3.63
N LEU A 797 -15.55 11.68 3.41
CA LEU A 797 -15.56 12.90 4.23
C LEU A 797 -16.91 13.60 4.12
N ARG A 798 -17.47 13.75 2.90
CA ARG A 798 -18.77 14.36 2.68
C ARG A 798 -19.91 13.55 3.32
N LEU A 799 -19.87 12.23 3.21
CA LEU A 799 -20.85 11.35 3.85
C LEU A 799 -20.82 11.49 5.38
N ARG A 800 -19.64 11.58 6.00
CA ARG A 800 -19.50 11.81 7.43
C ARG A 800 -20.00 13.20 7.86
N GLN A 801 -19.73 14.24 7.06
CA GLN A 801 -20.25 15.58 7.29
C GLN A 801 -21.78 15.58 7.23
N ALA A 802 -22.38 14.95 6.21
CA ALA A 802 -23.81 14.84 6.06
C ALA A 802 -24.48 14.08 7.21
N ALA A 803 -23.84 12.99 7.68
CA ALA A 803 -24.33 12.21 8.81
C ALA A 803 -24.30 12.98 10.15
N CYS A 804 -23.44 13.99 10.27
CA CYS A 804 -23.37 14.84 11.46
C CYS A 804 -24.29 16.05 11.42
N HIS A 805 -24.22 16.82 10.32
CA HIS A 805 -24.99 18.06 10.16
C HIS A 805 -24.86 18.58 8.72
N LEU A 806 -25.96 18.81 8.02
CA LEU A 806 -25.93 19.28 6.62
C LEU A 806 -25.19 20.61 6.45
N GLY A 807 -25.24 21.49 7.44
CA GLY A 807 -24.50 22.76 7.42
C GLY A 807 -22.97 22.64 7.49
N LEU A 808 -22.40 21.44 7.53
CA LEU A 808 -20.97 21.14 7.34
C LEU A 808 -20.60 20.96 5.88
N LEU A 809 -21.60 20.70 5.02
CA LEU A 809 -21.40 20.55 3.59
C LEU A 809 -21.27 21.92 2.91
N PRO A 810 -20.42 22.07 1.88
CA PRO A 810 -20.39 23.27 1.06
C PRO A 810 -21.77 23.53 0.42
N ASN A 811 -22.20 24.77 0.45
CA ASN A 811 -23.46 25.25 -0.17
C ASN A 811 -24.76 24.67 0.44
N HIS A 812 -24.70 24.03 1.59
CA HIS A 812 -25.87 23.62 2.35
C HIS A 812 -26.01 24.51 3.60
N PHE A 813 -27.19 25.09 3.78
CA PHE A 813 -27.53 25.91 4.94
C PHE A 813 -28.57 25.13 5.76
N ALA A 814 -28.16 24.62 6.90
CA ALA A 814 -29.03 24.03 7.89
C ALA A 814 -28.70 24.62 9.26
N ASP A 815 -29.69 24.97 10.04
CA ASP A 815 -29.52 25.53 11.38
C ASP A 815 -29.55 24.45 12.46
N THR A 816 -30.23 23.33 12.20
CA THR A 816 -30.37 22.18 13.10
C THR A 816 -30.01 20.88 12.39
N SER A 817 -29.84 19.81 13.14
CA SER A 817 -29.76 18.43 12.65
C SER A 817 -30.31 17.46 13.70
N SER A 818 -30.89 16.36 13.24
CA SER A 818 -31.38 15.29 14.11
C SER A 818 -30.36 14.84 15.16
N LYS A 819 -29.08 14.87 14.81
CA LYS A 819 -27.98 14.50 15.71
C LYS A 819 -27.74 15.58 16.79
N VAL A 820 -27.78 16.87 16.39
CA VAL A 820 -27.64 17.98 17.35
C VAL A 820 -28.83 18.00 18.27
N ASP A 821 -30.05 17.85 17.77
CA ASP A 821 -31.28 17.83 18.57
C ASP A 821 -31.23 16.70 19.60
N ARG A 822 -30.85 15.49 19.21
CA ARG A 822 -30.70 14.35 20.14
C ARG A 822 -29.61 14.62 21.20
N LEU A 823 -28.49 15.25 20.79
CA LEU A 823 -27.43 15.63 21.73
C LEU A 823 -27.96 16.64 22.76
N ILE A 824 -28.67 17.67 22.31
CA ILE A 824 -29.20 18.74 23.19
C ILE A 824 -30.24 18.18 24.17
N ASP A 825 -31.14 17.34 23.71
CA ASP A 825 -32.12 16.69 24.58
C ASP A 825 -31.44 15.87 25.66
N THR A 826 -30.42 15.06 25.30
CA THR A 826 -29.68 14.26 26.29
C THR A 826 -28.82 15.13 27.20
N LEU A 827 -28.23 16.21 26.70
CA LEU A 827 -27.48 17.16 27.54
C LEU A 827 -28.39 17.89 28.54
N ASP A 828 -29.60 18.24 28.15
CA ASP A 828 -30.57 18.90 29.02
C ASP A 828 -30.95 17.97 30.21
N GLU A 829 -31.22 16.68 29.93
CA GLU A 829 -31.47 15.66 30.97
C GLU A 829 -30.26 15.56 31.91
N VAL A 830 -29.04 15.40 31.36
CA VAL A 830 -27.79 15.25 32.12
C VAL A 830 -27.53 16.47 33.04
N VAL A 831 -27.76 17.67 32.53
CA VAL A 831 -27.54 18.91 33.30
C VAL A 831 -28.59 19.11 34.37
N GLN A 832 -29.88 18.78 34.06
CA GLN A 832 -30.97 18.84 35.05
C GLN A 832 -30.75 17.86 36.22
N GLU A 833 -30.12 16.72 35.98
CA GLU A 833 -29.75 15.75 37.02
C GLU A 833 -28.52 16.15 37.85
N GLY A 834 -27.90 17.30 37.52
CA GLY A 834 -26.73 17.84 38.21
C GLY A 834 -25.42 17.15 37.82
N HIS A 835 -25.38 16.58 36.62
CA HIS A 835 -24.19 16.01 36.01
C HIS A 835 -23.48 17.03 35.13
N ARG A 836 -22.23 16.72 34.73
CA ARG A 836 -21.42 17.60 33.90
C ARG A 836 -20.92 16.83 32.69
N ALA A 837 -20.96 17.48 31.54
CA ALA A 837 -20.69 16.83 30.28
C ALA A 837 -19.52 17.48 29.52
N ILE A 838 -18.81 16.66 28.75
CA ILE A 838 -17.87 17.09 27.73
C ILE A 838 -18.39 16.61 26.39
N VAL A 839 -18.48 17.53 25.44
CA VAL A 839 -18.87 17.22 24.05
C VAL A 839 -17.65 17.34 23.16
N PHE A 840 -17.21 16.23 22.60
CA PHE A 840 -16.09 16.19 21.66
C PHE A 840 -16.57 16.08 20.23
N SER A 841 -15.95 16.88 19.35
CA SER A 841 -16.09 16.75 17.91
C SER A 841 -14.75 16.97 17.21
N GLN A 842 -14.54 16.31 16.06
CA GLN A 842 -13.42 16.61 15.18
C GLN A 842 -13.63 17.94 14.44
N TRP A 843 -14.89 18.33 14.19
CA TRP A 843 -15.22 19.56 13.48
C TRP A 843 -15.55 20.71 14.43
N THR A 844 -14.66 21.70 14.48
CA THR A 844 -14.92 22.94 15.25
C THR A 844 -16.15 23.70 14.71
N SER A 845 -16.47 23.54 13.42
CA SER A 845 -17.68 24.06 12.80
C SER A 845 -18.96 23.41 13.34
N LEU A 846 -18.94 22.11 13.69
CA LEU A 846 -20.07 21.46 14.36
C LEU A 846 -20.27 22.03 15.76
N LEU A 847 -19.19 22.25 16.52
CA LEU A 847 -19.29 22.90 17.83
C LEU A 847 -19.98 24.26 17.74
N SER A 848 -19.67 25.07 16.69
CA SER A 848 -20.33 26.35 16.45
C SER A 848 -21.81 26.25 16.05
N LYS A 849 -22.25 25.06 15.57
CA LYS A 849 -23.67 24.77 15.31
C LYS A 849 -24.40 24.29 16.56
N ILE A 850 -23.69 23.69 17.50
CA ILE A 850 -24.27 23.25 18.80
C ILE A 850 -24.49 24.45 19.72
N GLU A 851 -23.63 25.47 19.71
CA GLU A 851 -23.69 26.62 20.59
C GLU A 851 -25.08 27.34 20.60
N PRO A 852 -25.71 27.66 19.46
CA PRO A 852 -27.01 28.31 19.45
C PRO A 852 -28.11 27.48 20.13
N ALA A 853 -28.10 26.14 19.94
CA ALA A 853 -29.08 25.27 20.53
C ALA A 853 -28.90 25.14 22.06
N LEU A 854 -27.68 25.21 22.58
CA LEU A 854 -27.41 25.26 24.03
C LEU A 854 -27.92 26.60 24.62
N VAL A 855 -27.70 27.71 23.91
CA VAL A 855 -28.22 29.03 24.34
C VAL A 855 -29.75 29.04 24.39
N GLU A 856 -30.41 28.46 23.40
CA GLU A 856 -31.87 28.34 23.36
C GLU A 856 -32.43 27.56 24.56
N ARG A 857 -31.74 26.50 24.98
CA ARG A 857 -32.09 25.67 26.16
C ARG A 857 -31.58 26.28 27.47
N GLN A 858 -30.94 27.45 27.46
CA GLN A 858 -30.34 28.10 28.63
C GLN A 858 -29.30 27.22 29.36
N ILE A 859 -28.59 26.34 28.64
CA ILE A 859 -27.49 25.54 29.14
C ILE A 859 -26.18 26.32 29.02
N GLU A 860 -25.57 26.60 30.17
CA GLU A 860 -24.27 27.27 30.20
C GLU A 860 -23.18 26.33 29.67
N PHE A 861 -22.29 26.84 28.85
CA PHE A 861 -21.19 26.06 28.29
C PHE A 861 -19.90 26.87 28.22
N THR A 862 -18.81 26.13 28.12
CA THR A 862 -17.47 26.69 27.86
C THR A 862 -16.91 26.01 26.61
N ARG A 863 -16.06 26.71 25.84
CA ARG A 863 -15.47 26.17 24.61
C ARG A 863 -13.96 26.05 24.70
N LEU A 864 -13.44 24.90 24.21
CA LEU A 864 -12.02 24.58 24.15
C LEU A 864 -11.66 24.04 22.74
N ASP A 865 -11.04 24.85 21.92
CA ASP A 865 -10.60 24.46 20.59
C ASP A 865 -9.19 24.97 20.25
N GLY A 866 -8.75 24.84 18.99
CA GLY A 866 -7.44 25.29 18.52
C GLY A 866 -7.20 26.81 18.67
N ARG A 867 -8.28 27.60 18.77
CA ARG A 867 -8.23 29.08 18.90
C ARG A 867 -8.11 29.54 20.34
N THR A 868 -8.30 28.66 21.30
CA THR A 868 -8.27 28.97 22.73
C THR A 868 -6.84 29.30 23.17
N ARG A 869 -6.59 30.55 23.57
CA ARG A 869 -5.29 31.02 24.06
C ARG A 869 -5.02 30.58 25.48
N ASP A 870 -5.98 30.77 26.39
CA ASP A 870 -5.89 30.36 27.79
C ASP A 870 -6.64 29.04 28.05
N ARG A 871 -6.00 27.94 27.67
CA ARG A 871 -6.56 26.59 27.85
C ARG A 871 -6.67 26.20 29.32
N GLN A 872 -5.67 26.60 30.09
CA GLN A 872 -5.61 26.24 31.52
C GLN A 872 -6.68 26.97 32.33
N GLY A 873 -6.88 28.25 32.15
CA GLY A 873 -7.93 29.01 32.80
C GLY A 873 -9.34 28.47 32.49
N ILE A 874 -9.56 28.03 31.21
CA ILE A 874 -10.84 27.41 30.85
C ILE A 874 -11.04 26.08 31.58
N VAL A 875 -9.99 25.23 31.66
CA VAL A 875 -10.06 23.94 32.36
C VAL A 875 -10.27 24.12 33.86
N GLU A 876 -9.56 25.06 34.48
CA GLU A 876 -9.72 25.39 35.88
C GLU A 876 -11.12 25.94 36.20
N THR A 877 -11.63 26.81 35.34
CA THR A 877 -13.01 27.34 35.44
C THR A 877 -14.04 26.20 35.29
N PHE A 878 -13.86 25.32 34.29
CA PHE A 878 -14.74 24.17 34.09
C PHE A 878 -14.68 23.20 35.26
N GLN A 879 -13.54 23.01 35.92
CA GLN A 879 -13.43 22.13 37.06
C GLN A 879 -13.95 22.72 38.40
N SER A 880 -14.14 24.02 38.48
CA SER A 880 -14.68 24.66 39.67
C SER A 880 -16.16 24.30 39.84
N GLU A 881 -16.66 24.32 41.10
CA GLU A 881 -18.07 24.05 41.41
C GLU A 881 -19.04 25.01 40.72
N ALA A 882 -18.60 26.25 40.48
CA ALA A 882 -19.38 27.28 39.79
C ALA A 882 -19.16 27.29 38.25
N GLY A 883 -18.45 26.30 37.73
CA GLY A 883 -18.14 26.21 36.28
C GLY A 883 -19.33 25.75 35.45
N ALA A 884 -19.36 26.14 34.19
CA ALA A 884 -20.41 25.72 33.24
C ALA A 884 -20.58 24.20 33.24
N PRO A 885 -21.80 23.65 33.18
CA PRO A 885 -22.03 22.21 33.17
C PRO A 885 -21.57 21.50 31.92
N VAL A 886 -21.41 22.21 30.79
CA VAL A 886 -21.03 21.64 29.50
C VAL A 886 -19.70 22.25 29.01
N LEU A 887 -18.77 21.39 28.59
CA LEU A 887 -17.54 21.78 27.88
C LEU A 887 -17.61 21.31 26.44
N LEU A 888 -17.63 22.22 25.50
CA LEU A 888 -17.48 21.93 24.06
C LEU A 888 -15.99 21.87 23.71
N ALA A 889 -15.47 20.74 23.25
CA ALA A 889 -14.07 20.57 22.99
C ALA A 889 -13.81 19.95 21.61
N SER A 890 -12.80 20.44 20.88
CA SER A 890 -12.35 19.71 19.70
C SER A 890 -11.54 18.47 20.12
N LEU A 891 -11.69 17.36 19.39
CA LEU A 891 -10.95 16.11 19.67
C LEU A 891 -9.43 16.33 19.75
N GLN A 892 -8.87 17.19 18.91
CA GLN A 892 -7.44 17.53 18.93
C GLN A 892 -7.05 18.39 20.13
N ALA A 893 -7.85 19.39 20.52
CA ALA A 893 -7.53 20.26 21.64
C ALA A 893 -7.78 19.58 22.99
N GLY A 894 -8.87 18.81 23.11
CA GLY A 894 -9.22 18.06 24.32
C GLY A 894 -8.43 16.77 24.49
N GLY A 895 -7.89 16.21 23.40
CA GLY A 895 -7.10 14.96 23.41
C GLY A 895 -5.71 15.09 24.05
N THR A 896 -5.22 16.28 24.36
CA THR A 896 -3.82 16.48 24.79
C THR A 896 -3.70 16.98 26.23
N GLY A 897 -3.22 16.12 27.14
CA GLY A 897 -2.65 16.47 28.47
C GLY A 897 -3.59 17.05 29.52
N LEU A 898 -4.84 17.34 29.20
CA LEU A 898 -5.79 18.00 30.12
C LEU A 898 -6.36 17.02 31.15
N ASN A 899 -6.64 17.52 32.34
CA ASN A 899 -7.41 16.81 33.36
C ASN A 899 -8.84 17.35 33.41
N LEU A 900 -9.84 16.52 33.14
CA LEU A 900 -11.25 16.91 33.03
C LEU A 900 -12.14 16.04 33.91
N THR A 901 -11.64 15.66 35.11
CA THR A 901 -12.36 14.79 36.07
C THR A 901 -13.62 15.43 36.65
N GLY A 902 -13.85 16.72 36.42
CA GLY A 902 -15.10 17.38 36.80
C GLY A 902 -16.33 16.92 36.04
N ALA A 903 -16.12 16.24 34.88
CA ALA A 903 -17.21 15.69 34.08
C ALA A 903 -17.37 14.17 34.32
N ASP A 904 -18.59 13.71 34.30
CA ASP A 904 -18.96 12.28 34.39
C ASP A 904 -19.70 11.79 33.14
N HIS A 905 -20.07 12.69 32.23
CA HIS A 905 -20.60 12.37 30.90
C HIS A 905 -19.67 12.86 29.77
N VAL A 906 -19.40 12.00 28.81
CA VAL A 906 -18.57 12.31 27.62
C VAL A 906 -19.37 11.98 26.37
N PHE A 907 -19.60 12.97 25.52
CA PHE A 907 -20.28 12.81 24.24
C PHE A 907 -19.29 12.86 23.10
N LEU A 908 -19.26 11.85 22.25
CA LEU A 908 -18.52 11.77 21.02
C LEU A 908 -19.51 11.95 19.88
N THR A 909 -19.52 13.13 19.25
CA THR A 909 -20.54 13.47 18.26
C THR A 909 -20.32 12.85 16.90
N ASP A 910 -19.08 12.48 16.59
CA ASP A 910 -18.67 11.95 15.29
C ASP A 910 -17.63 10.83 15.47
N PRO A 911 -17.89 9.60 14.99
CA PRO A 911 -16.94 8.48 15.12
C PRO A 911 -15.64 8.77 14.36
N TRP A 912 -14.49 8.47 15.00
CA TRP A 912 -13.16 8.62 14.40
C TRP A 912 -12.63 7.28 13.90
N TRP A 913 -11.84 7.30 12.82
CA TRP A 913 -11.24 6.09 12.24
C TRP A 913 -10.36 5.31 13.22
N ASN A 914 -9.65 6.03 14.09
CA ASN A 914 -8.79 5.48 15.12
C ASN A 914 -9.49 5.52 16.48
N PRO A 915 -9.94 4.37 17.03
CA PRO A 915 -10.61 4.31 18.31
C PRO A 915 -9.74 4.80 19.47
N ALA A 916 -8.40 4.74 19.34
CA ALA A 916 -7.49 5.21 20.39
C ALA A 916 -7.63 6.72 20.66
N VAL A 917 -7.95 7.54 19.66
CA VAL A 917 -8.18 8.98 19.84
C VAL A 917 -9.45 9.25 20.64
N GLU A 918 -10.52 8.50 20.40
CA GLU A 918 -11.76 8.59 21.17
C GLU A 918 -11.54 8.14 22.64
N ASP A 919 -10.84 7.02 22.81
CA ASP A 919 -10.50 6.50 24.14
C ASP A 919 -9.55 7.45 24.89
N GLN A 920 -8.66 8.14 24.18
CA GLN A 920 -7.82 9.20 24.71
C GLN A 920 -8.68 10.36 25.24
N ALA A 921 -9.64 10.84 24.45
CA ALA A 921 -10.55 11.91 24.85
C ALA A 921 -11.40 11.51 26.06
N ALA A 922 -12.04 10.33 26.03
CA ALA A 922 -12.83 9.81 27.15
C ALA A 922 -11.97 9.61 28.42
N SER A 923 -10.71 9.22 28.28
CA SER A 923 -9.77 9.03 29.40
C SER A 923 -9.41 10.34 30.13
N ARG A 924 -9.79 11.50 29.60
CA ARG A 924 -9.61 12.80 30.31
C ARG A 924 -10.60 12.97 31.46
N ALA A 925 -11.80 12.41 31.32
CA ALA A 925 -12.81 12.34 32.40
C ALA A 925 -12.59 11.10 33.29
N HIS A 926 -12.28 9.94 32.69
CA HIS A 926 -12.07 8.68 33.41
C HIS A 926 -10.60 8.48 33.80
N ARG A 927 -10.14 9.14 34.85
CA ARG A 927 -8.75 9.05 35.36
C ARG A 927 -8.73 9.21 36.88
N ILE A 928 -7.56 9.03 37.50
CA ILE A 928 -7.35 9.23 38.94
C ILE A 928 -7.90 10.59 39.38
N GLY A 929 -8.76 10.58 40.40
CA GLY A 929 -9.47 11.76 40.89
C GLY A 929 -10.96 11.80 40.49
N GLN A 930 -11.41 10.93 39.60
CA GLN A 930 -12.82 10.75 39.28
C GLN A 930 -13.54 10.03 40.42
N GLN A 931 -14.68 10.58 40.91
CA GLN A 931 -15.47 10.04 42.01
C GLN A 931 -16.80 9.45 41.55
N ARG A 932 -17.23 9.74 40.31
CA ARG A 932 -18.52 9.30 39.76
C ARG A 932 -18.30 8.30 38.61
N PRO A 933 -19.25 7.37 38.36
CA PRO A 933 -19.24 6.58 37.14
C PRO A 933 -19.16 7.48 35.88
N VAL A 934 -18.38 7.07 34.90
CA VAL A 934 -18.24 7.85 33.67
C VAL A 934 -19.01 7.17 32.53
N PHE A 935 -19.92 7.92 31.92
CA PHE A 935 -20.68 7.50 30.74
C PHE A 935 -20.10 8.10 29.47
N VAL A 936 -19.80 7.25 28.50
CA VAL A 936 -19.29 7.66 27.21
C VAL A 936 -20.32 7.35 26.14
N HIS A 937 -20.97 8.41 25.67
CA HIS A 937 -22.03 8.34 24.67
C HIS A 937 -21.46 8.60 23.27
N ARG A 938 -21.60 7.63 22.38
CA ARG A 938 -21.28 7.79 20.95
C ARG A 938 -22.52 8.03 20.17
N LEU A 939 -22.65 9.22 19.57
CA LEU A 939 -23.77 9.53 18.69
C LEU A 939 -23.46 9.00 17.28
N VAL A 940 -24.31 8.12 16.80
CA VAL A 940 -24.13 7.44 15.52
C VAL A 940 -25.42 7.58 14.72
N ALA A 941 -25.31 8.18 13.53
CA ALA A 941 -26.44 8.26 12.61
C ALA A 941 -26.71 6.87 12.01
N LYS A 942 -27.96 6.41 12.19
CA LYS A 942 -28.41 5.09 11.78
C LYS A 942 -28.43 4.94 10.26
N ASP A 943 -28.12 3.74 9.75
CA ASP A 943 -28.04 3.41 8.33
C ASP A 943 -27.10 4.36 7.55
N THR A 944 -25.97 4.71 8.17
CA THR A 944 -24.96 5.59 7.56
C THR A 944 -23.55 4.97 7.63
N VAL A 945 -22.60 5.66 7.00
CA VAL A 945 -21.17 5.31 7.09
C VAL A 945 -20.65 5.28 8.53
N GLU A 946 -21.29 5.99 9.46
CA GLU A 946 -20.87 6.02 10.86
C GLU A 946 -21.06 4.68 11.56
N GLU A 947 -22.19 3.97 11.35
CA GLU A 947 -22.37 2.62 11.89
C GLU A 947 -21.31 1.66 11.39
N ARG A 948 -20.94 1.78 10.11
CA ARG A 948 -19.88 0.94 9.53
C ARG A 948 -18.52 1.26 10.12
N ILE A 949 -18.23 2.54 10.39
CA ILE A 949 -16.99 2.95 11.08
C ILE A 949 -16.96 2.34 12.49
N VAL A 950 -18.04 2.40 13.25
CA VAL A 950 -18.13 1.83 14.59
C VAL A 950 -17.95 0.30 14.56
N ALA A 951 -18.58 -0.39 13.60
CA ALA A 951 -18.40 -1.82 13.40
C ALA A 951 -16.94 -2.18 13.05
N LEU A 952 -16.29 -1.37 12.22
CA LEU A 952 -14.87 -1.52 11.89
C LEU A 952 -13.99 -1.31 13.13
N GLN A 953 -14.26 -0.27 13.93
CA GLN A 953 -13.57 -0.01 15.18
C GLN A 953 -13.68 -1.21 16.14
N GLN A 954 -14.87 -1.83 16.24
CA GLN A 954 -15.11 -2.96 17.13
C GLN A 954 -14.34 -4.19 16.68
N ARG A 955 -14.32 -4.50 15.39
CA ARG A 955 -13.47 -5.57 14.83
C ARG A 955 -11.99 -5.33 15.13
N LYS A 956 -11.52 -4.09 14.98
CA LYS A 956 -10.14 -3.73 15.31
C LYS A 956 -9.83 -3.91 16.79
N ARG A 957 -10.74 -3.57 17.70
CA ARG A 957 -10.59 -3.83 19.15
C ARG A 957 -10.55 -5.33 19.48
N GLU A 958 -11.45 -6.12 18.90
CA GLU A 958 -11.49 -7.58 19.10
C GLU A 958 -10.22 -8.27 18.59
N LEU A 959 -9.71 -7.87 17.43
CA LEU A 959 -8.42 -8.34 16.92
C LEU A 959 -7.26 -7.91 17.81
N GLY A 960 -7.29 -6.70 18.35
CA GLY A 960 -6.30 -6.21 19.33
C GLY A 960 -6.28 -7.03 20.62
N THR A 961 -7.43 -7.47 21.12
CA THR A 961 -7.53 -8.31 22.32
C THR A 961 -7.14 -9.77 22.08
N LEU A 962 -7.42 -10.33 20.90
CA LEU A 962 -6.98 -11.67 20.51
C LEU A 962 -5.47 -11.79 20.36
N LEU A 963 -4.81 -10.68 20.06
CA LEU A 963 -3.37 -10.63 19.84
C LEU A 963 -2.58 -10.13 21.05
N ASP A 964 -3.21 -9.82 22.20
CA ASP A 964 -2.66 -9.17 23.41
C ASP A 964 -1.16 -8.79 23.24
N GLY A 965 -0.89 -7.88 22.28
CA GLY A 965 0.45 -7.48 21.91
C GLY A 965 0.82 -7.44 20.46
N ALA A 966 -0.02 -7.77 19.51
CA ALA A 966 0.25 -7.49 18.10
C ALA A 966 -1.00 -6.93 17.47
N ASP A 967 -0.94 -5.68 17.10
CA ASP A 967 -2.04 -4.97 16.49
C ASP A 967 -2.13 -5.30 14.99
N PRO A 968 -3.29 -5.59 14.44
CA PRO A 968 -3.47 -5.62 13.01
C PRO A 968 -3.63 -4.18 12.50
N THR A 969 -2.55 -3.60 12.08
CA THR A 969 -2.31 -2.94 10.81
C THR A 969 -3.35 -2.04 10.22
N THR A 970 -2.83 -1.04 9.66
CA THR A 970 -3.22 -0.36 8.44
C THR A 970 -4.27 0.71 8.63
N GLY A 971 -3.91 1.89 8.16
CA GLY A 971 -4.84 2.82 7.56
C GLY A 971 -5.82 2.03 6.68
N LEU A 972 -7.03 2.53 6.52
CA LEU A 972 -8.10 1.87 5.76
C LEU A 972 -7.53 1.23 4.48
N SER A 973 -7.67 -0.09 4.40
CA SER A 973 -7.32 -0.81 3.18
C SER A 973 -8.29 -0.41 2.06
N ARG A 974 -7.89 -0.61 0.82
CA ARG A 974 -8.75 -0.34 -0.34
C ARG A 974 -10.08 -1.06 -0.24
N ASP A 975 -10.06 -2.31 0.24
CA ASP A 975 -11.26 -3.13 0.41
C ASP A 975 -12.14 -2.64 1.55
N GLU A 976 -11.56 -2.17 2.66
CA GLU A 976 -12.30 -1.53 3.75
C GLU A 976 -12.96 -0.21 3.31
N LEU A 977 -12.27 0.59 2.48
CA LEU A 977 -12.85 1.81 1.90
C LEU A 977 -14.06 1.51 1.01
N VAL A 978 -13.99 0.45 0.22
CA VAL A 978 -15.12 -0.01 -0.61
C VAL A 978 -16.28 -0.47 0.27
N GLN A 979 -16.01 -1.31 1.28
CA GLN A 979 -17.03 -1.79 2.23
C GLN A 979 -17.72 -0.67 3.02
N LEU A 980 -17.04 0.46 3.23
CA LEU A 980 -17.62 1.63 3.88
C LEU A 980 -18.58 2.41 2.99
N ILE A 981 -18.43 2.32 1.66
CA ILE A 981 -19.27 3.02 0.68
C ILE A 981 -20.39 2.11 0.14
N GLU A 982 -20.17 0.79 0.06
CA GLU A 982 -21.21 -0.17 -0.35
C GLU A 982 -22.42 -0.15 0.58
#